data_f2ffcf29cdfbf0a66907c5a72e7bec60
#
_entry.id   f2ffcf29cdfbf0a66907c5a72e7bec60
#
_cell.length_a   1.000
_cell.length_b   1.000
_cell.length_c   1.000
_cell.angle_alpha   90.00
_cell.angle_beta   90.00
_cell.angle_gamma   90.00
#
_symmetry.space_group_name_H-M   'P 1'
#
loop_
_entity.id
_entity.type
_entity.pdbx_description
1 polymer ?
#
loop_
_entity_poly.entity_id
_entity_poly.type
_entity_poly.pdbx_seq_one_letter_code
_entity_poly.pdbx_strand_id
1 'polypeptide(L)'
;MRFWIIVLCIVWGYQNFAQSGNTEKKSFVVGTTDEIMNIDGQLDEAIWTKLTPAKDFAQYFPNDSLPAAAQTEIYMCTDKKNLYIGIKCYAKGNDWVVESLRRDYRAGGNDNITLLFDTFDDETNAFYFGINPEGVLREGTISNGGNTFQDFSTSWDNKWKGKAKKYDGYYTAELEIPFSTFRYPIPSKKWGFTSYRFDTQSNEISTYPGTPRNQVVFTLAYTADMIWEEDLITKSSAVSLIPFVSSGINKDYEDHTPTEEIFEVGGDAKIALTPGLNLDLTVNPDFSQVEVDEQITNLDRFEIFFPERRQFFLENADLFGQFGFSNINPFFSRRIGAAEDVVTEELVQNRIYGGLRISGKLDPKTRVGLLNMQTASSKEQGIPGTNFGVAVVQRKIGIRSNIGIIAVNKQAVNFDENLDTLDINRYNRMAGIDYNYSTRSNTWFGKSFVHGTFSPDTDVAIAQGTTLNYNTRKFGALWKHEYVHEDYNAEVGFVPRTDYFRISPNAELRYYPQNDFLNNHSYGAEADIFWRPGFGKTDHFLSVGWGGELTQRSNFGFNLNHSYVYLFDPFDPTGTDSEELAADQDFSWVSFTGNYRSDRRKVFSWNLSPYIGEYFNGWRYGTRGGFNLRFQPKGFLSLNYAVNVFDLPHLDGTRQTYLISPRIDYTFSKSFFTSIFVQYNSQNDNTNINARIQWRFAPVSDLILVYTDNYLTGDVDPMNRFAFDVRTRSIVLKITYWLNL
;
A
#
# COMPACT_ATOMS: atom_id res chain seq x y z
N MET A 1 30.35 7.16 25.18
CA MET A 1 29.68 7.97 26.23
C MET A 1 29.35 9.42 25.82
N ARG A 2 30.07 10.07 24.90
CA ARG A 2 29.74 11.45 24.45
C ARG A 2 28.59 11.55 23.43
N PHE A 3 28.23 10.50 22.74
CA PHE A 3 27.13 10.48 21.75
C PHE A 3 25.73 10.44 22.40
N TRP A 4 25.60 9.87 23.60
CA TRP A 4 24.33 9.78 24.33
C TRP A 4 23.87 11.10 24.96
N ILE A 5 24.81 12.02 25.21
CA ILE A 5 24.50 13.33 25.83
C ILE A 5 23.84 14.27 24.80
N ILE A 6 24.15 14.15 23.52
CA ILE A 6 23.56 14.98 22.46
C ILE A 6 22.08 14.57 22.19
N VAL A 7 21.76 13.29 22.27
CA VAL A 7 20.37 12.79 22.10
C VAL A 7 19.49 13.22 23.29
N LEU A 8 20.02 13.24 24.52
CA LEU A 8 19.28 13.68 25.70
C LEU A 8 19.08 15.21 25.74
N CYS A 9 19.99 16.00 25.20
CA CYS A 9 19.82 17.46 25.11
C CYS A 9 18.80 17.90 24.06
N ILE A 10 18.60 17.12 23.00
CA ILE A 10 17.58 17.37 22.00
C ILE A 10 16.17 17.10 22.58
N VAL A 11 16.01 16.11 23.43
CA VAL A 11 14.73 15.78 24.08
C VAL A 11 14.31 16.81 25.14
N TRP A 12 15.25 17.49 25.78
CA TRP A 12 14.95 18.48 26.84
C TRP A 12 14.68 19.90 26.30
N GLY A 13 15.11 20.22 25.07
CA GLY A 13 14.88 21.52 24.44
C GLY A 13 13.45 21.74 23.90
N TYR A 14 12.59 20.72 23.85
CA TYR A 14 11.32 20.74 23.11
C TYR A 14 10.07 21.13 23.92
N GLN A 15 10.17 21.50 25.19
CA GLN A 15 8.99 21.85 25.97
C GLN A 15 8.47 23.29 25.80
N ASN A 16 9.12 24.15 25.01
CA ASN A 16 8.79 25.59 25.00
C ASN A 16 8.41 26.21 23.64
N PHE A 17 8.05 25.45 22.62
CA PHE A 17 7.54 26.00 21.36
C PHE A 17 6.15 25.45 20.95
N ALA A 18 5.14 25.70 21.77
CA ALA A 18 3.76 25.42 21.44
C ALA A 18 2.88 26.64 21.77
N GLN A 19 3.01 27.70 20.98
CA GLN A 19 1.94 28.67 20.81
C GLN A 19 1.37 28.53 19.39
N SER A 20 0.48 27.56 19.20
CA SER A 20 -0.45 27.57 18.08
C SER A 20 -1.77 28.13 18.57
N GLY A 21 -2.32 29.12 17.87
CA GLY A 21 -3.61 29.67 18.16
C GLY A 21 -4.66 28.57 18.28
N ASN A 22 -5.46 28.64 19.33
CA ASN A 22 -6.62 27.78 19.56
C ASN A 22 -7.69 28.12 18.49
N THR A 23 -7.58 27.56 17.29
CA THR A 23 -8.73 27.51 16.39
C THR A 23 -9.68 26.45 16.98
N GLU A 24 -10.86 26.88 17.36
CA GLU A 24 -11.92 26.01 17.90
C GLU A 24 -12.18 24.86 16.92
N LYS A 25 -12.06 23.62 17.39
CA LYS A 25 -12.25 22.42 16.57
C LYS A 25 -13.70 22.37 16.11
N LYS A 26 -13.95 22.24 14.79
CA LYS A 26 -15.32 22.07 14.28
C LYS A 26 -15.98 20.87 14.92
N SER A 27 -17.29 20.95 15.17
CA SER A 27 -18.07 19.85 15.72
C SER A 27 -19.47 19.80 15.11
N PHE A 28 -20.08 18.64 15.11
CA PHE A 28 -21.47 18.42 14.75
C PHE A 28 -22.04 17.23 15.54
N VAL A 29 -23.39 17.20 15.64
CA VAL A 29 -24.10 16.19 16.42
C VAL A 29 -24.70 15.15 15.49
N VAL A 30 -24.54 13.87 15.83
CA VAL A 30 -25.21 12.73 15.20
C VAL A 30 -26.53 12.52 15.96
N GLY A 31 -27.65 12.71 15.25
CA GLY A 31 -28.96 12.54 15.84
C GLY A 31 -29.40 11.10 16.00
N THR A 32 -30.53 10.89 16.64
CA THR A 32 -31.16 9.57 16.79
C THR A 32 -32.42 9.48 15.92
N THR A 33 -32.75 8.30 15.42
CA THR A 33 -33.96 8.06 14.64
C THR A 33 -34.60 6.70 14.99
N ASP A 34 -35.92 6.69 15.02
CA ASP A 34 -36.73 5.46 15.05
C ASP A 34 -37.42 5.21 13.69
N GLU A 35 -37.17 6.07 12.69
CA GLU A 35 -37.69 5.91 11.34
C GLU A 35 -37.00 4.73 10.63
N ILE A 36 -37.75 4.01 9.81
CA ILE A 36 -37.18 2.98 8.93
C ILE A 36 -36.50 3.68 7.76
N MET A 37 -35.17 3.56 7.70
CA MET A 37 -34.37 4.17 6.64
C MET A 37 -34.38 3.28 5.38
N ASN A 38 -34.72 3.83 4.23
CA ASN A 38 -34.69 3.16 2.95
C ASN A 38 -33.49 3.66 2.13
N ILE A 39 -32.44 2.85 2.06
CA ILE A 39 -31.21 3.22 1.36
C ILE A 39 -31.42 3.15 -0.16
N ASP A 40 -31.95 4.20 -0.75
CA ASP A 40 -32.20 4.28 -2.20
C ASP A 40 -31.40 5.40 -2.89
N GLY A 41 -30.73 6.24 -2.10
CA GLY A 41 -29.91 7.37 -2.55
C GLY A 41 -30.67 8.70 -2.61
N GLN A 42 -31.92 8.75 -2.12
CA GLN A 42 -32.73 9.95 -2.02
C GLN A 42 -32.83 10.38 -0.56
N LEU A 43 -32.64 11.64 -0.27
CA LEU A 43 -32.75 12.20 1.10
C LEU A 43 -34.20 12.65 1.31
N ASP A 44 -35.16 11.71 1.32
CA ASP A 44 -36.59 12.01 1.45
C ASP A 44 -37.19 11.59 2.80
N GLU A 45 -36.45 10.84 3.68
CA GLU A 45 -36.88 10.60 5.04
C GLU A 45 -36.91 11.90 5.87
N ALA A 46 -37.94 12.02 6.70
CA ALA A 46 -38.18 13.22 7.48
C ALA A 46 -37.01 13.60 8.42
N ILE A 47 -36.24 12.62 8.86
CA ILE A 47 -35.08 12.86 9.74
C ILE A 47 -34.05 13.78 9.08
N TRP A 48 -33.77 13.63 7.76
CA TRP A 48 -32.75 14.43 7.09
C TRP A 48 -33.00 15.93 7.17
N THR A 49 -34.29 16.35 7.23
CA THR A 49 -34.67 17.76 7.35
C THR A 49 -34.52 18.34 8.76
N LYS A 50 -34.41 17.47 9.79
CA LYS A 50 -34.30 17.87 11.20
C LYS A 50 -32.84 18.02 11.65
N LEU A 51 -31.90 17.38 10.92
CA LEU A 51 -30.49 17.33 11.30
C LEU A 51 -29.73 18.58 10.80
N THR A 52 -28.74 18.97 11.57
CA THR A 52 -27.77 19.99 11.15
C THR A 52 -26.60 19.30 10.44
N PRO A 53 -26.32 19.60 9.14
CA PRO A 53 -25.27 18.94 8.41
C PRO A 53 -23.89 19.43 8.81
N ALA A 54 -22.88 18.54 8.70
CA ALA A 54 -21.50 18.95 8.57
C ALA A 54 -21.31 19.56 7.18
N LYS A 55 -20.99 20.85 7.13
CA LYS A 55 -20.89 21.69 5.92
C LYS A 55 -19.72 22.66 6.04
N ASP A 56 -19.60 23.58 5.09
CA ASP A 56 -18.51 24.55 5.01
C ASP A 56 -17.17 23.85 4.74
N PHE A 57 -17.15 23.02 3.68
CA PHE A 57 -15.94 22.44 3.15
C PHE A 57 -14.98 23.52 2.67
N ALA A 58 -13.70 23.33 2.95
CA ALA A 58 -12.63 24.20 2.48
C ALA A 58 -11.92 23.56 1.28
N GLN A 59 -11.47 24.38 0.35
CA GLN A 59 -10.59 23.89 -0.70
C GLN A 59 -9.28 23.34 -0.11
N TYR A 60 -8.86 22.20 -0.60
CA TYR A 60 -7.52 21.67 -0.43
C TYR A 60 -6.68 21.90 -1.71
N PHE A 61 -7.35 21.80 -2.85
CA PHE A 61 -6.81 22.07 -4.19
C PHE A 61 -7.89 22.82 -5.00
N PRO A 62 -7.57 23.84 -5.82
CA PRO A 62 -6.24 24.40 -6.11
C PRO A 62 -5.69 25.35 -5.04
N ASN A 63 -6.50 25.80 -4.09
CA ASN A 63 -6.11 26.78 -3.09
C ASN A 63 -6.69 26.40 -1.71
N ASP A 64 -5.84 26.27 -0.69
CA ASP A 64 -6.22 25.85 0.67
C ASP A 64 -6.70 27.00 1.60
N SER A 65 -6.96 28.16 1.06
CA SER A 65 -7.45 29.35 1.82
C SER A 65 -8.86 29.82 1.44
N LEU A 66 -9.52 29.09 0.52
CA LEU A 66 -10.86 29.44 0.06
C LEU A 66 -11.91 28.39 0.49
N PRO A 67 -13.19 28.77 0.61
CA PRO A 67 -14.26 27.80 0.72
C PRO A 67 -14.37 26.95 -0.56
N ALA A 68 -14.94 25.75 -0.46
CA ALA A 68 -15.22 24.92 -1.62
C ALA A 68 -16.14 25.65 -2.61
N ALA A 69 -15.81 25.57 -3.91
CA ALA A 69 -16.58 26.19 -4.97
C ALA A 69 -17.96 25.54 -5.15
N ALA A 70 -18.06 24.24 -4.91
CA ALA A 70 -19.30 23.50 -4.85
C ALA A 70 -19.38 22.80 -3.49
N GLN A 71 -20.34 23.23 -2.68
CA GLN A 71 -20.46 22.78 -1.29
C GLN A 71 -20.93 21.33 -1.18
N THR A 72 -20.70 20.76 -0.02
CA THR A 72 -21.11 19.42 0.38
C THR A 72 -21.79 19.50 1.73
N GLU A 73 -22.87 18.76 1.89
CA GLU A 73 -23.61 18.63 3.14
C GLU A 73 -23.64 17.14 3.54
N ILE A 74 -23.28 16.86 4.80
CA ILE A 74 -23.27 15.52 5.35
C ILE A 74 -24.17 15.49 6.59
N TYR A 75 -25.22 14.70 6.54
CA TYR A 75 -26.18 14.48 7.61
C TYR A 75 -25.91 13.12 8.24
N MET A 76 -26.01 12.98 9.56
CA MET A 76 -25.77 11.70 10.27
C MET A 76 -26.78 11.47 11.35
N CYS A 77 -27.34 10.24 11.40
CA CYS A 77 -28.18 9.75 12.50
C CYS A 77 -27.94 8.26 12.75
N THR A 78 -28.50 7.75 13.85
CA THR A 78 -28.37 6.36 14.29
C THR A 78 -29.69 5.80 14.82
N ASP A 79 -29.90 4.48 14.62
CA ASP A 79 -31.01 3.67 15.18
C ASP A 79 -30.56 2.69 16.27
N LYS A 80 -29.39 2.88 16.87
CA LYS A 80 -28.69 1.99 17.81
C LYS A 80 -28.00 0.77 17.18
N LYS A 81 -28.29 0.39 15.93
CA LYS A 81 -27.65 -0.74 15.21
C LYS A 81 -26.74 -0.23 14.10
N ASN A 82 -27.17 0.82 13.44
CA ASN A 82 -26.53 1.34 12.23
C ASN A 82 -26.27 2.84 12.38
N LEU A 83 -25.20 3.29 11.75
CA LEU A 83 -24.95 4.69 11.42
C LEU A 83 -25.50 4.94 10.02
N TYR A 84 -26.46 5.87 9.91
CA TYR A 84 -27.01 6.33 8.65
C TYR A 84 -26.39 7.67 8.27
N ILE A 85 -26.04 7.80 6.99
CA ILE A 85 -25.37 9.01 6.48
C ILE A 85 -26.06 9.45 5.20
N GLY A 86 -26.62 10.65 5.21
CA GLY A 86 -27.14 11.34 4.05
C GLY A 86 -26.12 12.35 3.52
N ILE A 87 -25.84 12.33 2.24
CA ILE A 87 -24.82 13.19 1.61
C ILE A 87 -25.47 13.93 0.45
N LYS A 88 -25.20 15.24 0.35
CA LYS A 88 -25.55 16.04 -0.81
C LYS A 88 -24.33 16.77 -1.34
N CYS A 89 -23.94 16.46 -2.55
CA CYS A 89 -22.77 17.02 -3.23
C CYS A 89 -23.21 17.90 -4.38
N TYR A 90 -23.14 19.22 -4.23
CA TYR A 90 -23.40 20.16 -5.31
C TYR A 90 -22.30 20.15 -6.36
N ALA A 91 -22.59 20.49 -7.60
CA ALA A 91 -21.64 20.58 -8.70
C ALA A 91 -22.03 21.68 -9.70
N LYS A 92 -21.10 22.03 -10.57
CA LYS A 92 -21.32 23.05 -11.62
C LYS A 92 -22.09 22.53 -12.84
N GLY A 93 -22.24 21.20 -12.94
CA GLY A 93 -22.88 20.54 -14.09
C GLY A 93 -23.12 19.06 -13.81
N ASN A 94 -23.27 18.26 -14.87
CA ASN A 94 -23.70 16.87 -14.81
C ASN A 94 -22.67 15.89 -15.42
N ASP A 95 -21.49 16.38 -15.80
CA ASP A 95 -20.43 15.57 -16.43
C ASP A 95 -19.58 14.84 -15.37
N TRP A 96 -20.22 13.91 -14.68
CA TRP A 96 -19.57 13.11 -13.65
C TRP A 96 -18.50 12.16 -14.23
N VAL A 97 -17.34 12.18 -13.65
CA VAL A 97 -16.25 11.29 -14.03
C VAL A 97 -16.23 10.09 -13.10
N VAL A 98 -16.54 8.91 -13.64
CA VAL A 98 -16.46 7.61 -12.96
C VAL A 98 -15.76 6.63 -13.88
N GLU A 99 -14.57 6.19 -13.52
CA GLU A 99 -13.71 5.36 -14.35
C GLU A 99 -14.25 3.93 -14.50
N SER A 100 -14.79 3.37 -13.41
CA SER A 100 -15.25 1.98 -13.35
C SER A 100 -16.36 1.82 -12.31
N LEU A 101 -17.23 0.82 -12.52
CA LEU A 101 -18.23 0.39 -11.53
C LEU A 101 -17.66 -0.63 -10.53
N ARG A 102 -16.36 -0.93 -10.58
CA ARG A 102 -15.69 -1.82 -9.64
C ARG A 102 -15.57 -1.14 -8.27
N ARG A 103 -15.88 -1.91 -7.19
CA ARG A 103 -15.64 -1.50 -5.78
C ARG A 103 -14.17 -1.18 -5.56
N ASP A 104 -13.87 -0.38 -4.54
CA ASP A 104 -12.53 0.04 -4.14
C ASP A 104 -11.77 0.80 -5.23
N TYR A 105 -12.53 1.59 -5.99
CA TYR A 105 -12.01 2.44 -7.04
C TYR A 105 -10.99 3.46 -6.49
N ARG A 106 -10.07 3.87 -7.34
CA ARG A 106 -9.12 4.92 -7.02
C ARG A 106 -9.82 6.29 -6.98
N ALA A 107 -9.70 7.01 -5.85
CA ALA A 107 -10.38 8.31 -5.69
C ALA A 107 -9.87 9.39 -6.65
N GLY A 108 -8.55 9.47 -6.87
CA GLY A 108 -7.94 10.51 -7.71
C GLY A 108 -8.32 10.36 -9.18
N GLY A 109 -8.94 11.41 -9.76
CA GLY A 109 -9.40 11.42 -11.14
C GLY A 109 -10.88 11.04 -11.32
N ASN A 110 -11.56 10.65 -10.23
CA ASN A 110 -13.00 10.34 -10.21
C ASN A 110 -13.75 11.32 -9.33
N ASP A 111 -15.00 11.61 -9.66
CA ASP A 111 -15.92 12.27 -8.72
C ASP A 111 -16.23 11.31 -7.59
N ASN A 112 -15.99 11.73 -6.36
CA ASN A 112 -16.32 10.91 -5.19
C ASN A 112 -16.21 11.72 -3.89
N ILE A 113 -16.83 11.20 -2.85
CA ILE A 113 -16.64 11.64 -1.46
C ILE A 113 -16.17 10.47 -0.61
N THR A 114 -15.26 10.72 0.30
CA THR A 114 -14.74 9.74 1.27
C THR A 114 -14.82 10.32 2.67
N LEU A 115 -15.37 9.53 3.59
CA LEU A 115 -15.63 9.84 5.00
C LEU A 115 -14.66 9.02 5.84
N LEU A 116 -14.00 9.62 6.81
CA LEU A 116 -13.04 8.97 7.70
C LEU A 116 -13.51 9.09 9.15
N PHE A 117 -13.51 7.99 9.85
CA PHE A 117 -13.97 7.86 11.24
C PHE A 117 -12.83 7.37 12.13
N ASP A 118 -12.28 8.26 12.96
CA ASP A 118 -11.38 7.92 14.05
C ASP A 118 -12.25 7.56 15.28
N THR A 119 -12.59 6.29 15.38
CA THR A 119 -13.54 5.77 16.36
C THR A 119 -13.01 5.76 17.80
N PHE A 120 -11.71 5.92 17.98
CA PHE A 120 -11.07 6.02 19.29
C PHE A 120 -10.70 7.48 19.65
N ASP A 121 -10.93 8.44 18.75
CA ASP A 121 -10.57 9.85 18.89
C ASP A 121 -9.10 10.03 19.33
N ASP A 122 -8.21 9.30 18.67
CA ASP A 122 -6.79 9.26 19.03
C ASP A 122 -5.85 9.73 17.92
N GLU A 123 -6.38 10.11 16.77
CA GLU A 123 -5.67 10.64 15.60
C GLU A 123 -4.59 9.68 15.07
N THR A 124 -4.71 8.39 15.32
CA THR A 124 -3.73 7.38 14.89
C THR A 124 -4.27 6.41 13.83
N ASN A 125 -5.53 5.97 13.97
CA ASN A 125 -6.15 5.04 13.04
C ASN A 125 -7.59 5.44 12.76
N ALA A 126 -8.04 5.22 11.52
CA ALA A 126 -9.42 5.48 11.13
C ALA A 126 -9.93 4.42 10.16
N PHE A 127 -11.25 4.23 10.14
CA PHE A 127 -11.95 3.57 9.05
C PHE A 127 -12.39 4.62 8.03
N TYR A 128 -12.37 4.28 6.75
CA TYR A 128 -12.95 5.16 5.74
C TYR A 128 -13.99 4.44 4.89
N PHE A 129 -14.97 5.20 4.42
CA PHE A 129 -16.03 4.79 3.53
C PHE A 129 -16.20 5.84 2.44
N GLY A 130 -16.31 5.43 1.20
CA GLY A 130 -16.46 6.35 0.09
C GLY A 130 -17.52 5.90 -0.88
N ILE A 131 -18.12 6.86 -1.56
CA ILE A 131 -19.13 6.63 -2.58
C ILE A 131 -18.95 7.61 -3.73
N ASN A 132 -19.25 7.17 -4.93
CA ASN A 132 -19.23 8.00 -6.14
C ASN A 132 -20.66 8.24 -6.69
N PRO A 133 -20.86 9.13 -7.68
CA PRO A 133 -22.18 9.42 -8.25
C PRO A 133 -22.91 8.23 -8.90
N GLU A 134 -22.20 7.16 -9.25
CA GLU A 134 -22.78 5.91 -9.72
C GLU A 134 -23.18 4.97 -8.56
N GLY A 135 -22.93 5.38 -7.29
CA GLY A 135 -23.19 4.56 -6.11
C GLY A 135 -22.22 3.36 -6.00
N VAL A 136 -21.01 3.48 -6.51
CA VAL A 136 -19.95 2.52 -6.29
C VAL A 136 -19.29 2.82 -4.96
N LEU A 137 -19.08 1.78 -4.18
CA LEU A 137 -18.57 1.85 -2.81
C LEU A 137 -17.06 1.62 -2.78
N ARG A 138 -16.41 2.22 -1.78
CA ARG A 138 -15.02 1.94 -1.41
C ARG A 138 -14.85 2.03 0.09
N GLU A 139 -14.00 1.20 0.66
CA GLU A 139 -13.66 1.23 2.07
C GLU A 139 -12.21 0.83 2.33
N GLY A 140 -11.80 0.97 3.59
CA GLY A 140 -10.51 0.57 4.08
C GLY A 140 -10.13 1.26 5.38
N THR A 141 -8.83 1.33 5.65
CA THR A 141 -8.29 1.86 6.90
C THR A 141 -7.17 2.86 6.68
N ILE A 142 -7.02 3.76 7.63
CA ILE A 142 -5.87 4.66 7.76
C ILE A 142 -5.09 4.26 9.01
N SER A 143 -3.77 4.18 8.87
CA SER A 143 -2.84 3.90 9.97
C SER A 143 -1.88 5.08 10.21
N ASN A 144 -1.13 5.05 11.31
CA ASN A 144 -0.09 6.04 11.66
C ASN A 144 -0.51 7.53 11.53
N GLY A 145 -1.80 7.80 11.70
CA GLY A 145 -2.34 9.16 11.58
C GLY A 145 -2.46 9.66 10.13
N GLY A 146 -2.28 8.82 9.12
CA GLY A 146 -2.38 9.22 7.72
C GLY A 146 -1.33 10.24 7.31
N ASN A 147 -0.08 10.04 7.69
CA ASN A 147 1.01 10.98 7.43
C ASN A 147 1.59 10.84 6.03
N THR A 148 1.49 9.64 5.44
CA THR A 148 2.00 9.29 4.12
C THR A 148 0.96 8.51 3.32
N PHE A 149 1.16 8.38 2.00
CA PHE A 149 0.27 7.57 1.16
C PHE A 149 0.34 6.06 1.49
N GLN A 150 1.40 5.59 2.12
CA GLN A 150 1.54 4.21 2.58
C GLN A 150 0.63 3.88 3.77
N ASP A 151 0.16 4.89 4.50
CA ASP A 151 -0.75 4.73 5.63
C ASP A 151 -2.22 4.50 5.20
N PHE A 152 -2.50 4.58 3.90
CA PHE A 152 -3.82 4.35 3.31
C PHE A 152 -3.91 2.93 2.76
N SER A 153 -4.83 2.10 3.30
CA SER A 153 -5.06 0.71 2.88
C SER A 153 -6.49 0.51 2.37
N THR A 154 -6.61 -0.13 1.21
CA THR A 154 -7.89 -0.58 0.61
C THR A 154 -8.16 -2.06 0.87
N SER A 155 -7.33 -2.72 1.67
CA SER A 155 -7.38 -4.18 1.84
C SER A 155 -8.40 -4.66 2.88
N TRP A 156 -9.05 -3.73 3.58
CA TRP A 156 -10.06 -4.05 4.57
C TRP A 156 -11.46 -3.97 3.95
N ASP A 157 -12.13 -5.10 3.89
CA ASP A 157 -13.49 -5.26 3.39
C ASP A 157 -14.50 -5.46 4.54
N ASN A 158 -15.71 -4.93 4.37
CA ASN A 158 -16.80 -5.19 5.31
C ASN A 158 -18.19 -5.08 4.67
N LYS A 159 -19.22 -5.53 5.40
CA LYS A 159 -20.61 -5.46 4.93
C LYS A 159 -21.25 -4.16 5.33
N TRP A 160 -21.53 -3.31 4.37
CA TRP A 160 -22.30 -2.09 4.50
C TRP A 160 -23.01 -1.78 3.18
N LYS A 161 -23.97 -0.86 3.21
CA LYS A 161 -24.77 -0.50 2.05
C LYS A 161 -24.63 0.98 1.73
N GLY A 162 -24.76 1.31 0.46
CA GLY A 162 -24.86 2.68 -0.01
C GLY A 162 -25.42 2.75 -1.42
N LYS A 163 -26.18 3.79 -1.66
CA LYS A 163 -26.72 4.13 -2.99
C LYS A 163 -26.58 5.60 -3.25
N ALA A 164 -26.48 5.98 -4.52
CA ALA A 164 -26.43 7.38 -4.94
C ALA A 164 -27.43 7.62 -6.06
N LYS A 165 -27.92 8.85 -6.14
CA LYS A 165 -28.83 9.33 -7.17
C LYS A 165 -28.35 10.68 -7.71
N LYS A 166 -28.29 10.78 -9.03
CA LYS A 166 -27.87 12.00 -9.75
C LYS A 166 -29.07 12.87 -10.05
N TYR A 167 -28.89 14.17 -9.91
CA TYR A 167 -29.83 15.24 -10.22
C TYR A 167 -29.14 16.32 -11.05
N ASP A 168 -29.87 17.29 -11.50
CA ASP A 168 -29.29 18.43 -12.20
C ASP A 168 -28.52 19.34 -11.23
N GLY A 169 -27.21 19.43 -11.43
CA GLY A 169 -26.30 20.22 -10.61
C GLY A 169 -25.92 19.63 -9.23
N TYR A 170 -26.33 18.41 -8.90
CA TYR A 170 -25.88 17.72 -7.68
C TYR A 170 -26.14 16.21 -7.73
N TYR A 171 -25.54 15.48 -6.81
CA TYR A 171 -25.96 14.11 -6.50
C TYR A 171 -26.17 13.96 -5.00
N THR A 172 -27.05 13.03 -4.62
CA THR A 172 -27.23 12.59 -3.24
C THR A 172 -26.72 11.16 -3.06
N ALA A 173 -26.37 10.81 -1.82
CA ALA A 173 -26.04 9.44 -1.48
C ALA A 173 -26.55 9.14 -0.07
N GLU A 174 -26.93 7.90 0.15
CA GLU A 174 -27.30 7.34 1.43
C GLU A 174 -26.43 6.13 1.76
N LEU A 175 -25.94 6.09 3.00
CA LEU A 175 -25.14 4.99 3.50
C LEU A 175 -25.77 4.43 4.77
N GLU A 176 -25.75 3.10 4.92
CA GLU A 176 -26.08 2.34 6.12
C GLU A 176 -24.84 1.55 6.52
N ILE A 177 -24.23 1.90 7.64
CA ILE A 177 -23.02 1.26 8.16
C ILE A 177 -23.33 0.65 9.51
N PRO A 178 -23.39 -0.70 9.63
CA PRO A 178 -23.64 -1.36 10.91
C PRO A 178 -22.53 -1.05 11.92
N PHE A 179 -22.88 -0.82 13.18
CA PHE A 179 -21.87 -0.63 14.24
C PHE A 179 -20.97 -1.85 14.44
N SER A 180 -21.41 -3.03 14.03
CA SER A 180 -20.55 -4.23 14.00
C SER A 180 -19.35 -4.11 13.05
N THR A 181 -19.40 -3.19 12.11
CA THR A 181 -18.30 -2.85 11.17
C THR A 181 -17.15 -2.14 11.88
N PHE A 182 -17.46 -1.33 12.89
CA PHE A 182 -16.50 -0.52 13.61
C PHE A 182 -15.93 -1.22 14.85
N ARG A 183 -14.78 -0.73 15.29
CA ARG A 183 -14.21 -1.00 16.60
C ARG A 183 -14.08 0.33 17.34
N TYR A 184 -14.62 0.44 18.54
CA TYR A 184 -14.70 1.67 19.33
C TYR A 184 -14.85 1.39 20.83
N PRO A 185 -14.46 2.31 21.73
CA PRO A 185 -14.66 2.15 23.17
C PRO A 185 -16.15 2.24 23.52
N ILE A 186 -16.57 1.49 24.54
CA ILE A 186 -17.95 1.51 25.04
C ILE A 186 -17.95 1.91 26.51
N PRO A 187 -18.69 2.97 26.90
CA PRO A 187 -19.48 3.89 26.06
C PRO A 187 -18.61 4.81 25.23
N SER A 188 -19.12 5.27 24.07
CA SER A 188 -18.46 6.26 23.24
C SER A 188 -19.30 7.53 23.13
N LYS A 189 -18.71 8.68 23.46
CA LYS A 189 -19.39 10.00 23.43
C LYS A 189 -19.14 10.75 22.14
N LYS A 190 -17.98 10.52 21.52
CA LYS A 190 -17.56 11.19 20.28
C LYS A 190 -16.55 10.37 19.53
N TRP A 191 -16.46 10.63 18.22
CA TRP A 191 -15.42 10.16 17.32
C TRP A 191 -14.73 11.35 16.64
N GLY A 192 -13.50 11.16 16.20
CA GLY A 192 -12.88 12.07 15.25
C GLY A 192 -13.44 11.84 13.84
N PHE A 193 -13.71 12.92 13.11
CA PHE A 193 -14.27 12.86 11.76
C PHE A 193 -13.52 13.77 10.81
N THR A 194 -13.20 13.28 9.62
CA THR A 194 -12.75 14.09 8.49
C THR A 194 -13.32 13.55 7.19
N SER A 195 -13.42 14.39 6.18
CA SER A 195 -13.92 14.00 4.86
C SER A 195 -13.18 14.75 3.77
N TYR A 196 -13.01 14.09 2.64
CA TYR A 196 -12.54 14.75 1.43
C TYR A 196 -13.42 14.40 0.23
N ARG A 197 -13.54 15.35 -0.69
CA ARG A 197 -14.29 15.21 -1.92
C ARG A 197 -13.41 15.58 -3.12
N PHE A 198 -13.44 14.76 -4.16
CA PHE A 198 -12.95 15.11 -5.48
C PHE A 198 -14.13 15.57 -6.33
N ASP A 199 -14.08 16.81 -6.81
CA ASP A 199 -15.01 17.40 -7.76
C ASP A 199 -14.24 17.66 -9.06
N THR A 200 -14.48 16.80 -10.06
CA THR A 200 -13.75 16.86 -11.33
C THR A 200 -14.21 18.03 -12.18
N GLN A 201 -15.46 18.46 -12.07
CA GLN A 201 -16.06 19.53 -12.85
C GLN A 201 -15.54 20.91 -12.42
N SER A 202 -15.39 21.14 -11.12
CA SER A 202 -14.75 22.35 -10.57
C SER A 202 -13.23 22.28 -10.56
N ASN A 203 -12.64 21.14 -10.93
CA ASN A 203 -11.22 20.88 -10.78
C ASN A 203 -10.74 21.05 -9.33
N GLU A 204 -11.52 20.61 -8.38
CA GLU A 204 -11.33 20.88 -6.96
C GLU A 204 -11.15 19.59 -6.16
N ILE A 205 -10.36 19.69 -5.10
CA ILE A 205 -10.43 18.78 -3.95
C ILE A 205 -10.82 19.65 -2.76
N SER A 206 -11.85 19.27 -2.05
CA SER A 206 -12.29 19.94 -0.82
C SER A 206 -12.28 19.00 0.37
N THR A 207 -12.08 19.55 1.57
CA THR A 207 -11.97 18.79 2.82
C THR A 207 -12.83 19.40 3.92
N TYR A 208 -13.31 18.57 4.83
CA TYR A 208 -13.95 18.96 6.06
C TYR A 208 -13.21 18.30 7.24
N PRO A 209 -12.77 19.03 8.27
CA PRO A 209 -13.02 20.45 8.57
C PRO A 209 -12.09 21.44 7.82
N GLY A 210 -11.17 20.99 7.04
CA GLY A 210 -10.18 21.77 6.31
C GLY A 210 -8.75 21.27 6.59
N THR A 211 -8.08 20.77 5.56
CA THR A 211 -6.72 20.21 5.64
C THR A 211 -5.76 21.13 4.89
N PRO A 212 -4.63 21.54 5.48
CA PRO A 212 -3.63 22.33 4.78
C PRO A 212 -3.00 21.54 3.63
N ARG A 213 -2.64 22.23 2.56
CA ARG A 213 -2.16 21.64 1.32
C ARG A 213 -0.81 20.89 1.40
N ASN A 214 0.00 21.22 2.40
CA ASN A 214 1.26 20.51 2.68
C ASN A 214 1.05 19.19 3.45
N GLN A 215 -0.18 18.88 3.83
CA GLN A 215 -0.54 17.61 4.47
C GLN A 215 -1.20 16.68 3.46
N VAL A 216 -1.18 15.38 3.74
CA VAL A 216 -1.94 14.42 2.96
C VAL A 216 -3.44 14.62 3.21
N VAL A 217 -4.26 14.51 2.17
CA VAL A 217 -5.71 14.84 2.21
C VAL A 217 -6.52 14.03 3.23
N PHE A 218 -6.03 12.87 3.63
CA PHE A 218 -6.65 11.96 4.61
C PHE A 218 -5.92 11.94 5.97
N THR A 219 -5.08 12.95 6.27
CA THR A 219 -4.41 13.02 7.56
C THR A 219 -5.39 13.20 8.71
N LEU A 220 -5.17 12.45 9.80
CA LEU A 220 -5.99 12.53 11.00
C LEU A 220 -5.56 13.67 11.95
N ALA A 221 -4.55 14.47 11.58
CA ALA A 221 -4.16 15.67 12.33
C ALA A 221 -5.23 16.76 12.33
N TYR A 222 -6.16 16.72 11.37
CA TYR A 222 -7.20 17.72 11.16
C TYR A 222 -8.56 17.05 11.12
N THR A 223 -9.10 16.67 12.28
CA THR A 223 -10.43 16.08 12.45
C THR A 223 -11.39 17.05 13.11
N ALA A 224 -12.68 16.94 12.83
CA ALA A 224 -13.78 17.53 13.58
C ALA A 224 -14.24 16.56 14.68
N ASP A 225 -14.93 17.09 15.70
CA ASP A 225 -15.58 16.25 16.71
C ASP A 225 -16.99 15.86 16.21
N MET A 226 -17.21 14.58 15.98
CA MET A 226 -18.50 13.95 15.72
C MET A 226 -19.08 13.48 17.04
N ILE A 227 -20.09 14.18 17.55
CA ILE A 227 -20.64 14.01 18.90
C ILE A 227 -21.94 13.21 18.81
N TRP A 228 -22.07 12.16 19.58
CA TRP A 228 -23.30 11.40 19.67
C TRP A 228 -24.33 12.15 20.54
N GLU A 229 -25.57 12.26 20.08
CA GLU A 229 -26.67 12.84 20.86
C GLU A 229 -26.94 12.02 22.12
N GLU A 230 -26.87 10.67 22.00
CA GLU A 230 -26.84 9.72 23.10
C GLU A 230 -25.56 8.91 23.07
N ASP A 231 -24.98 8.60 24.24
CA ASP A 231 -23.75 7.79 24.31
C ASP A 231 -23.93 6.45 23.57
N LEU A 232 -23.00 6.13 22.67
CA LEU A 232 -23.03 4.87 21.94
C LEU A 232 -22.63 3.72 22.84
N ILE A 233 -23.60 2.83 23.15
CA ILE A 233 -23.44 1.69 24.05
C ILE A 233 -23.59 0.34 23.35
N THR A 234 -23.78 0.34 22.04
CA THR A 234 -24.01 -0.88 21.25
C THR A 234 -22.77 -1.78 21.29
N LYS A 235 -22.95 -3.03 21.70
CA LYS A 235 -21.87 -4.03 21.66
C LYS A 235 -21.84 -4.68 20.28
N SER A 236 -20.68 -4.63 19.64
CA SER A 236 -20.43 -5.40 18.43
C SER A 236 -19.86 -6.75 18.81
N SER A 237 -20.69 -7.79 18.80
CA SER A 237 -20.23 -9.18 18.81
C SER A 237 -20.59 -9.78 17.46
N ALA A 238 -19.61 -9.93 16.58
CA ALA A 238 -19.83 -10.60 15.32
C ALA A 238 -18.85 -11.77 15.20
N VAL A 239 -19.39 -12.92 14.87
CA VAL A 239 -18.62 -14.05 14.36
C VAL A 239 -18.85 -14.11 12.88
N SER A 240 -17.77 -14.06 12.10
CA SER A 240 -17.83 -14.23 10.66
C SER A 240 -17.04 -15.47 10.26
N LEU A 241 -17.62 -16.29 9.38
CA LEU A 241 -16.96 -17.43 8.75
C LEU A 241 -16.81 -17.17 7.27
N ILE A 242 -15.63 -17.44 6.73
CA ILE A 242 -15.29 -17.19 5.32
C ILE A 242 -14.72 -18.47 4.71
N PRO A 243 -15.55 -19.52 4.49
CA PRO A 243 -15.10 -20.70 3.77
C PRO A 243 -14.81 -20.38 2.31
N PHE A 244 -13.83 -21.11 1.76
CA PHE A 244 -13.60 -21.13 0.34
C PHE A 244 -13.38 -22.55 -0.20
N VAL A 245 -13.64 -22.71 -1.48
CA VAL A 245 -13.30 -23.89 -2.27
C VAL A 245 -12.67 -23.40 -3.56
N SER A 246 -11.53 -23.95 -3.92
CA SER A 246 -10.93 -23.78 -5.24
C SER A 246 -10.74 -25.12 -5.92
N SER A 247 -10.93 -25.11 -7.25
CA SER A 247 -10.68 -26.26 -8.09
C SER A 247 -10.07 -25.79 -9.41
N GLY A 248 -9.11 -26.53 -9.92
CA GLY A 248 -8.42 -26.11 -11.13
C GLY A 248 -7.52 -27.20 -11.69
N ILE A 249 -6.85 -26.84 -12.76
CA ILE A 249 -5.81 -27.65 -13.38
C ILE A 249 -4.59 -26.75 -13.61
N ASN A 250 -3.42 -27.30 -13.35
CA ASN A 250 -2.14 -26.70 -13.67
C ASN A 250 -1.30 -27.67 -14.49
N LYS A 251 -0.60 -27.16 -15.47
CA LYS A 251 0.35 -27.94 -16.25
C LYS A 251 1.61 -27.14 -16.50
N ASP A 252 2.73 -27.73 -16.11
CA ASP A 252 4.05 -27.31 -16.51
C ASP A 252 4.47 -28.09 -17.76
N TYR A 253 4.78 -27.36 -18.83
CA TYR A 253 5.23 -27.95 -20.09
C TYR A 253 6.76 -27.93 -20.21
N GLU A 254 7.44 -27.05 -19.47
CA GLU A 254 8.90 -26.92 -19.45
C GLU A 254 9.51 -28.16 -18.78
N ASP A 255 9.01 -28.51 -17.60
CA ASP A 255 9.47 -29.69 -16.85
C ASP A 255 8.79 -30.96 -17.29
N HIS A 256 7.91 -30.91 -18.31
CA HIS A 256 7.15 -32.08 -18.82
C HIS A 256 6.37 -32.82 -17.73
N THR A 257 5.99 -32.16 -16.66
CA THR A 257 5.25 -32.78 -15.55
C THR A 257 3.85 -33.22 -15.98
N PRO A 258 3.26 -34.24 -15.33
CA PRO A 258 1.83 -34.56 -15.53
C PRO A 258 0.95 -33.36 -15.19
N THR A 259 -0.23 -33.28 -15.82
CA THR A 259 -1.23 -32.28 -15.44
C THR A 259 -1.62 -32.47 -13.97
N GLU A 260 -1.47 -31.43 -13.18
CA GLU A 260 -1.82 -31.41 -11.76
C GLU A 260 -3.28 -30.94 -11.60
N GLU A 261 -4.08 -31.73 -10.89
CA GLU A 261 -5.42 -31.32 -10.48
C GLU A 261 -5.33 -30.58 -9.14
N ILE A 262 -5.82 -29.34 -9.11
CA ILE A 262 -5.87 -28.53 -7.91
C ILE A 262 -7.26 -28.68 -7.29
N PHE A 263 -7.34 -29.11 -6.03
CA PHE A 263 -8.56 -29.07 -5.24
C PHE A 263 -8.20 -28.66 -3.81
N GLU A 264 -8.68 -27.48 -3.41
CA GLU A 264 -8.40 -26.93 -2.11
C GLU A 264 -9.67 -26.49 -1.40
N VAL A 265 -9.73 -26.78 -0.12
CA VAL A 265 -10.78 -26.33 0.80
C VAL A 265 -10.10 -25.69 1.99
N GLY A 266 -10.56 -24.54 2.36
CA GLY A 266 -10.05 -23.80 3.52
C GLY A 266 -11.04 -22.75 3.98
N GLY A 267 -10.60 -21.92 4.89
CA GLY A 267 -11.43 -20.80 5.33
C GLY A 267 -10.86 -20.06 6.51
N ASP A 268 -11.45 -18.90 6.72
CA ASP A 268 -11.13 -18.00 7.82
C ASP A 268 -12.31 -17.86 8.75
N ALA A 269 -12.05 -17.64 10.05
CA ALA A 269 -13.04 -17.25 11.03
C ALA A 269 -12.59 -15.97 11.73
N LYS A 270 -13.48 -15.00 11.84
CA LYS A 270 -13.25 -13.73 12.55
C LYS A 270 -14.18 -13.64 13.75
N ILE A 271 -13.62 -13.45 14.92
CA ILE A 271 -14.32 -13.41 16.19
C ILE A 271 -13.96 -12.13 16.93
N ALA A 272 -14.94 -11.30 17.21
CA ALA A 272 -14.75 -10.14 18.07
C ALA A 272 -14.62 -10.59 19.53
N LEU A 273 -13.42 -10.61 20.10
CA LEU A 273 -13.19 -10.95 21.50
C LEU A 273 -13.66 -9.86 22.45
N THR A 274 -13.39 -8.62 22.08
CA THR A 274 -13.84 -7.41 22.78
C THR A 274 -14.22 -6.33 21.75
N PRO A 275 -14.82 -5.22 22.15
CA PRO A 275 -15.08 -4.11 21.21
C PRO A 275 -13.84 -3.57 20.48
N GLY A 276 -12.64 -3.82 21.02
CA GLY A 276 -11.37 -3.36 20.40
C GLY A 276 -10.46 -4.46 19.88
N LEU A 277 -10.75 -5.74 20.17
CA LEU A 277 -9.83 -6.85 19.92
C LEU A 277 -10.49 -7.98 19.11
N ASN A 278 -9.84 -8.41 18.04
CA ASN A 278 -10.28 -9.51 17.18
C ASN A 278 -9.37 -10.74 17.34
N LEU A 279 -9.96 -11.92 17.18
CA LEU A 279 -9.31 -13.18 16.92
C LEU A 279 -9.66 -13.61 15.48
N ASP A 280 -8.67 -13.78 14.65
CA ASP A 280 -8.79 -14.35 13.31
C ASP A 280 -8.13 -15.73 13.33
N LEU A 281 -8.84 -16.73 12.83
CA LEU A 281 -8.37 -18.09 12.65
C LEU A 281 -8.36 -18.42 11.19
N THR A 282 -7.35 -19.16 10.73
CA THR A 282 -7.30 -19.67 9.37
C THR A 282 -6.90 -21.13 9.33
N VAL A 283 -7.50 -21.87 8.41
CA VAL A 283 -7.16 -23.25 8.11
C VAL A 283 -6.99 -23.36 6.60
N ASN A 284 -5.83 -23.86 6.16
CA ASN A 284 -5.44 -23.93 4.76
C ASN A 284 -5.70 -22.59 4.05
N PRO A 285 -5.04 -21.47 4.49
CA PRO A 285 -5.28 -20.17 3.91
C PRO A 285 -5.07 -20.19 2.40
N ASP A 286 -5.88 -19.41 1.72
CA ASP A 286 -5.89 -19.36 0.28
C ASP A 286 -4.56 -18.86 -0.31
N PHE A 287 -3.92 -19.71 -1.09
CA PHE A 287 -2.75 -19.41 -1.91
C PHE A 287 -3.08 -19.36 -3.40
N SER A 288 -4.35 -19.57 -3.79
CA SER A 288 -4.71 -19.51 -5.20
C SER A 288 -4.27 -18.13 -5.76
N GLN A 289 -3.45 -18.16 -6.81
CA GLN A 289 -2.90 -16.97 -7.47
C GLN A 289 -4.00 -16.22 -8.24
N VAL A 290 -5.03 -15.78 -7.53
CA VAL A 290 -6.13 -15.00 -8.09
C VAL A 290 -5.64 -13.62 -8.53
N GLU A 291 -4.56 -13.11 -7.92
CA GLU A 291 -3.86 -11.90 -8.33
C GLU A 291 -2.40 -12.24 -8.60
N VAL A 292 -2.01 -12.22 -9.87
CA VAL A 292 -0.62 -12.40 -10.30
C VAL A 292 0.17 -11.12 -10.05
N ASP A 293 1.40 -11.25 -9.59
CA ASP A 293 2.33 -10.13 -9.49
C ASP A 293 2.72 -9.62 -10.88
N GLU A 294 2.70 -8.32 -11.07
CA GLU A 294 3.17 -7.71 -12.32
C GLU A 294 4.71 -7.81 -12.38
N GLN A 295 5.24 -8.29 -13.48
CA GLN A 295 6.67 -8.32 -13.70
C GLN A 295 7.22 -6.88 -13.78
N ILE A 296 8.41 -6.69 -13.26
CA ILE A 296 9.11 -5.40 -13.25
C ILE A 296 10.48 -5.61 -13.87
N THR A 297 10.91 -4.69 -14.74
CA THR A 297 12.29 -4.65 -15.22
C THR A 297 13.21 -4.37 -14.03
N ASN A 298 14.00 -5.34 -13.62
CA ASN A 298 15.01 -5.17 -12.59
C ASN A 298 16.35 -4.80 -13.22
N LEU A 299 16.86 -3.63 -12.89
CA LEU A 299 18.19 -3.14 -13.26
C LEU A 299 19.05 -2.90 -12.01
N ASP A 300 18.61 -3.40 -10.87
CA ASP A 300 19.32 -3.28 -9.59
C ASP A 300 19.91 -4.64 -9.20
N ARG A 301 20.91 -4.61 -8.34
CA ARG A 301 21.62 -5.77 -7.76
C ARG A 301 20.84 -6.44 -6.63
N PHE A 302 19.70 -5.90 -6.23
CA PHE A 302 18.96 -6.31 -5.03
C PHE A 302 17.59 -6.89 -5.35
N GLU A 303 17.09 -7.71 -4.42
CA GLU A 303 15.75 -8.31 -4.47
C GLU A 303 14.66 -7.23 -4.55
N ILE A 304 13.64 -7.45 -5.39
CA ILE A 304 12.48 -6.57 -5.53
C ILE A 304 11.43 -6.91 -4.47
N PHE A 305 10.85 -5.87 -3.87
CA PHE A 305 9.74 -6.00 -2.95
C PHE A 305 8.42 -6.21 -3.68
N PHE A 306 7.72 -7.31 -3.41
CA PHE A 306 6.34 -7.55 -3.85
C PHE A 306 5.37 -7.47 -2.65
N PRO A 307 4.31 -6.67 -2.71
CA PRO A 307 3.39 -6.52 -1.58
C PRO A 307 2.61 -7.81 -1.27
N GLU A 308 2.17 -7.97 0.00
CA GLU A 308 1.27 -9.06 0.41
C GLU A 308 -0.08 -8.94 -0.30
N ARG A 309 -0.65 -10.08 -0.73
CA ARG A 309 -1.94 -10.15 -1.42
C ARG A 309 -2.93 -11.11 -0.76
N ARG A 310 -2.46 -11.98 0.15
CA ARG A 310 -3.31 -12.95 0.83
C ARG A 310 -4.18 -12.28 1.88
N GLN A 311 -5.50 -12.45 1.76
CA GLN A 311 -6.52 -11.73 2.54
C GLN A 311 -6.31 -11.84 4.05
N PHE A 312 -5.93 -13.03 4.55
CA PHE A 312 -5.67 -13.23 5.98
C PHE A 312 -4.60 -12.28 6.52
N PHE A 313 -3.54 -12.00 5.76
CA PHE A 313 -2.44 -11.15 6.21
C PHE A 313 -2.67 -9.65 5.99
N LEU A 314 -3.64 -9.26 5.16
CA LEU A 314 -3.88 -7.86 4.82
C LEU A 314 -4.61 -7.08 5.93
N GLU A 315 -5.48 -7.72 6.68
CA GLU A 315 -6.22 -7.04 7.75
C GLU A 315 -5.31 -6.76 8.95
N ASN A 316 -5.30 -5.52 9.45
CA ASN A 316 -4.36 -5.02 10.48
C ASN A 316 -2.88 -5.26 10.16
N ALA A 317 -2.53 -5.35 8.87
CA ALA A 317 -1.16 -5.55 8.40
C ALA A 317 -0.21 -4.45 8.92
N ASP A 318 -0.72 -3.23 9.09
CA ASP A 318 0.02 -2.09 9.64
C ASP A 318 0.62 -2.38 11.01
N LEU A 319 -0.09 -3.13 11.86
CA LEU A 319 0.35 -3.45 13.21
C LEU A 319 1.59 -4.37 13.23
N PHE A 320 1.74 -5.22 12.22
CA PHE A 320 2.86 -6.16 12.11
C PHE A 320 3.95 -5.69 11.13
N GLY A 321 3.56 -5.14 9.98
CA GLY A 321 4.44 -4.86 8.85
C GLY A 321 5.03 -3.44 8.82
N GLN A 322 4.67 -2.55 9.74
CA GLN A 322 5.17 -1.17 9.75
C GLN A 322 6.29 -0.93 10.78
N PHE A 323 7.05 -1.96 11.13
CA PHE A 323 8.29 -1.83 11.89
C PHE A 323 9.48 -1.62 10.95
N GLY A 324 10.47 -0.88 11.41
CA GLY A 324 11.63 -0.51 10.60
C GLY A 324 11.28 0.40 9.41
N PHE A 325 12.07 0.28 8.36
CA PHE A 325 11.82 0.90 7.06
C PHE A 325 11.43 -0.18 6.02
N SER A 326 10.92 0.22 4.86
CA SER A 326 10.51 -0.72 3.82
C SER A 326 11.65 -1.62 3.31
N ASN A 327 12.90 -1.14 3.36
CA ASN A 327 14.11 -1.87 3.01
C ASN A 327 14.82 -2.50 4.23
N ILE A 328 14.32 -2.31 5.44
CA ILE A 328 14.77 -2.94 6.69
C ILE A 328 13.51 -3.34 7.45
N ASN A 329 12.70 -4.20 6.84
CA ASN A 329 11.44 -4.64 7.41
C ASN A 329 11.67 -5.97 8.17
N PRO A 330 11.49 -5.98 9.49
CA PRO A 330 11.78 -7.16 10.31
C PRO A 330 10.73 -8.28 10.17
N PHE A 331 9.56 -7.96 9.66
CA PHE A 331 8.48 -8.92 9.44
C PHE A 331 7.77 -8.66 8.11
N PHE A 332 7.83 -9.63 7.22
CA PHE A 332 7.18 -9.62 5.92
C PHE A 332 6.40 -10.92 5.72
N SER A 333 5.09 -10.84 5.79
CA SER A 333 4.20 -12.02 5.80
C SER A 333 4.36 -12.95 4.59
N ARG A 334 4.79 -12.44 3.42
CA ARG A 334 5.05 -13.28 2.23
C ARG A 334 6.15 -14.32 2.44
N ARG A 335 7.05 -14.13 3.40
CA ARG A 335 8.04 -15.16 3.79
C ARG A 335 7.38 -16.38 4.47
N ILE A 336 6.16 -16.23 5.02
CA ILE A 336 5.41 -17.36 5.56
C ILE A 336 4.76 -18.14 4.42
N GLY A 337 5.12 -19.42 4.29
CA GLY A 337 4.66 -20.29 3.20
C GLY A 337 5.52 -20.17 1.93
N ALA A 338 6.68 -19.53 2.01
CA ALA A 338 7.76 -19.63 1.05
C ALA A 338 8.91 -20.42 1.68
N ALA A 339 9.51 -21.35 0.94
CA ALA A 339 10.66 -22.14 1.38
C ALA A 339 11.59 -22.37 0.19
N GLU A 340 12.84 -22.59 0.46
CA GLU A 340 13.82 -22.98 -0.53
C GLU A 340 13.85 -24.50 -0.65
N ASP A 341 13.69 -25.00 -1.86
CA ASP A 341 13.90 -26.42 -2.17
C ASP A 341 15.40 -26.69 -2.13
N VAL A 342 15.79 -27.57 -1.23
CA VAL A 342 17.21 -27.89 -0.97
C VAL A 342 17.89 -28.58 -2.15
N VAL A 343 17.13 -29.23 -3.03
CA VAL A 343 17.65 -29.96 -4.17
C VAL A 343 17.86 -29.09 -5.39
N THR A 344 16.93 -28.14 -5.60
CA THR A 344 16.94 -27.23 -6.78
C THR A 344 17.44 -25.83 -6.44
N GLU A 345 17.57 -25.49 -5.15
CA GLU A 345 17.87 -24.15 -4.64
C GLU A 345 16.82 -23.09 -5.08
N GLU A 346 15.64 -23.53 -5.53
CA GLU A 346 14.56 -22.65 -5.98
C GLU A 346 13.61 -22.31 -4.84
N LEU A 347 13.07 -21.10 -4.88
CA LEU A 347 12.04 -20.68 -3.93
C LEU A 347 10.69 -21.29 -4.32
N VAL A 348 10.19 -22.20 -3.48
CA VAL A 348 8.95 -22.93 -3.70
C VAL A 348 7.87 -22.52 -2.70
N GLN A 349 6.62 -22.73 -3.10
CA GLN A 349 5.47 -22.52 -2.23
C GLN A 349 5.35 -23.68 -1.23
N ASN A 350 5.41 -23.38 0.07
CA ASN A 350 5.19 -24.35 1.13
C ASN A 350 3.80 -24.17 1.76
N ARG A 351 3.02 -25.25 1.82
CA ARG A 351 1.65 -25.24 2.33
C ARG A 351 1.59 -24.76 3.79
N ILE A 352 0.65 -23.84 4.10
CA ILE A 352 0.33 -23.46 5.47
C ILE A 352 -0.85 -24.32 5.95
N TYR A 353 -0.67 -25.07 7.05
CA TYR A 353 -1.77 -25.83 7.64
C TYR A 353 -2.83 -24.92 8.24
N GLY A 354 -2.41 -23.85 8.91
CA GLY A 354 -3.30 -22.89 9.53
C GLY A 354 -2.57 -22.00 10.52
N GLY A 355 -3.36 -21.18 11.18
CA GLY A 355 -2.83 -20.27 12.19
C GLY A 355 -3.89 -19.42 12.83
N LEU A 356 -3.44 -18.54 13.69
CA LEU A 356 -4.27 -17.59 14.40
C LEU A 356 -3.61 -16.22 14.45
N ARG A 357 -4.46 -15.19 14.53
CA ARG A 357 -4.05 -13.81 14.77
C ARG A 357 -4.98 -13.16 15.77
N ILE A 358 -4.40 -12.58 16.82
CA ILE A 358 -5.11 -11.67 17.73
C ILE A 358 -4.59 -10.27 17.45
N SER A 359 -5.47 -9.33 17.16
CA SER A 359 -5.06 -7.96 16.84
C SER A 359 -6.10 -6.94 17.25
N GLY A 360 -5.64 -5.74 17.63
CA GLY A 360 -6.53 -4.63 17.97
C GLY A 360 -6.07 -3.82 19.17
N LYS A 361 -7.01 -3.10 19.79
CA LYS A 361 -6.76 -2.23 20.95
C LYS A 361 -7.21 -2.90 22.25
N LEU A 362 -6.31 -2.99 23.22
CA LEU A 362 -6.61 -3.39 24.60
C LEU A 362 -7.24 -2.24 25.38
N ASP A 363 -6.73 -1.04 25.16
CA ASP A 363 -7.22 0.21 25.74
C ASP A 363 -7.02 1.34 24.71
N PRO A 364 -7.54 2.57 24.90
CA PRO A 364 -7.40 3.67 23.94
C PRO A 364 -5.97 4.04 23.56
N LYS A 365 -4.98 3.57 24.32
CA LYS A 365 -3.55 3.90 24.08
C LYS A 365 -2.71 2.70 23.68
N THR A 366 -3.20 1.47 23.84
CA THR A 366 -2.40 0.25 23.65
C THR A 366 -3.01 -0.64 22.57
N ARG A 367 -2.26 -0.88 21.51
CA ARG A 367 -2.55 -1.90 20.48
C ARG A 367 -1.69 -3.14 20.73
N VAL A 368 -2.23 -4.30 20.43
CA VAL A 368 -1.51 -5.57 20.50
C VAL A 368 -1.74 -6.39 19.25
N GLY A 369 -0.73 -7.15 18.87
CA GLY A 369 -0.78 -8.14 17.80
C GLY A 369 -0.06 -9.41 18.23
N LEU A 370 -0.71 -10.55 18.02
CA LEU A 370 -0.13 -11.89 18.15
C LEU A 370 -0.49 -12.64 16.88
N LEU A 371 0.49 -13.24 16.23
CA LEU A 371 0.32 -14.09 15.06
C LEU A 371 1.08 -15.39 15.30
N ASN A 372 0.45 -16.53 14.98
CA ASN A 372 1.12 -17.82 14.96
C ASN A 372 0.63 -18.61 13.75
N MET A 373 1.58 -19.10 12.94
CA MET A 373 1.32 -19.85 11.71
C MET A 373 2.16 -21.12 11.69
N GLN A 374 1.62 -22.21 11.11
CA GLN A 374 2.31 -23.48 10.95
C GLN A 374 2.30 -23.91 9.50
N THR A 375 3.51 -24.16 8.94
CA THR A 375 3.68 -24.71 7.59
C THR A 375 3.92 -26.22 7.60
N ALA A 376 3.72 -26.82 6.43
CA ALA A 376 3.99 -28.23 6.18
C ALA A 376 5.50 -28.52 6.14
N SER A 377 5.86 -29.80 6.20
CA SER A 377 7.19 -30.29 5.85
C SER A 377 7.14 -31.09 4.55
N SER A 378 8.19 -30.99 3.74
CA SER A 378 8.40 -31.81 2.55
C SER A 378 9.74 -32.49 2.66
N LYS A 379 9.72 -33.83 2.82
CA LYS A 379 10.97 -34.63 2.89
C LYS A 379 11.67 -34.74 1.55
N GLU A 380 10.91 -34.72 0.46
CA GLU A 380 11.43 -34.83 -0.91
C GLU A 380 12.23 -33.57 -1.29
N GLN A 381 11.80 -32.42 -0.82
CA GLN A 381 12.43 -31.13 -1.04
C GLN A 381 13.35 -30.69 0.10
N GLY A 382 13.53 -31.51 1.15
CA GLY A 382 14.31 -31.14 2.31
C GLY A 382 13.73 -29.98 3.16
N ILE A 383 12.44 -29.66 3.01
CA ILE A 383 11.80 -28.52 3.67
C ILE A 383 11.27 -28.93 5.05
N PRO A 384 11.75 -28.36 6.16
CA PRO A 384 11.21 -28.64 7.50
C PRO A 384 9.85 -27.97 7.71
N GLY A 385 8.98 -28.61 8.49
CA GLY A 385 7.78 -27.94 9.02
C GLY A 385 8.20 -26.78 9.90
N THR A 386 7.64 -25.58 9.69
CA THR A 386 8.10 -24.38 10.36
C THR A 386 6.96 -23.67 11.08
N ASN A 387 7.21 -23.29 12.34
CA ASN A 387 6.33 -22.45 13.13
C ASN A 387 6.82 -20.99 13.08
N PHE A 388 5.91 -20.09 12.76
CA PHE A 388 6.14 -18.64 12.73
C PHE A 388 5.33 -17.99 13.83
N GLY A 389 5.99 -17.30 14.75
CA GLY A 389 5.37 -16.54 15.84
C GLY A 389 5.73 -15.07 15.76
N VAL A 390 4.76 -14.18 15.86
CA VAL A 390 4.99 -12.73 15.93
C VAL A 390 4.20 -12.14 17.08
N ALA A 391 4.85 -11.32 17.90
CA ALA A 391 4.22 -10.58 18.98
C ALA A 391 4.54 -9.10 18.85
N VAL A 392 3.50 -8.26 18.95
CA VAL A 392 3.61 -6.81 18.84
C VAL A 392 2.84 -6.15 19.99
N VAL A 393 3.47 -5.13 20.57
CA VAL A 393 2.79 -4.20 21.48
C VAL A 393 3.14 -2.78 21.05
N GLN A 394 2.12 -1.97 20.77
CA GLN A 394 2.28 -0.57 20.40
C GLN A 394 1.54 0.30 21.42
N ARG A 395 2.24 1.27 22.02
CA ARG A 395 1.66 2.18 23.00
C ARG A 395 1.78 3.63 22.58
N LYS A 396 0.64 4.32 22.55
CA LYS A 396 0.56 5.75 22.26
C LYS A 396 1.22 6.54 23.39
N ILE A 397 2.06 7.50 23.02
CA ILE A 397 2.76 8.43 23.91
C ILE A 397 2.45 9.85 23.45
N GLY A 398 1.98 10.69 24.37
CA GLY A 398 1.55 12.04 24.01
C GLY A 398 0.31 12.05 23.10
N ILE A 399 0.27 12.97 22.13
CA ILE A 399 -0.92 13.20 21.30
C ILE A 399 -0.97 12.23 20.11
N ARG A 400 0.12 12.11 19.34
CA ARG A 400 0.18 11.36 18.07
C ARG A 400 1.41 10.43 17.95
N SER A 401 2.29 10.41 18.93
CA SER A 401 3.47 9.55 18.94
C SER A 401 3.18 8.20 19.57
N ASN A 402 3.94 7.17 19.20
CA ASN A 402 3.84 5.85 19.82
C ASN A 402 5.20 5.15 19.90
N ILE A 403 5.32 4.22 20.85
CA ILE A 403 6.41 3.24 20.91
C ILE A 403 5.83 1.87 20.57
N GLY A 404 6.48 1.14 19.68
CA GLY A 404 6.19 -0.23 19.31
C GLY A 404 7.32 -1.17 19.74
N ILE A 405 6.96 -2.35 20.18
CA ILE A 405 7.88 -3.47 20.42
C ILE A 405 7.42 -4.62 19.56
N ILE A 406 8.34 -5.27 18.88
CA ILE A 406 8.10 -6.44 18.05
C ILE A 406 9.04 -7.57 18.43
N ALA A 407 8.52 -8.79 18.43
CA ALA A 407 9.32 -10.03 18.51
C ALA A 407 8.83 -10.99 17.42
N VAL A 408 9.75 -11.56 16.66
CA VAL A 408 9.49 -12.55 15.61
C VAL A 408 10.29 -13.80 15.92
N ASN A 409 9.66 -14.97 15.76
CA ASN A 409 10.30 -16.27 15.92
C ASN A 409 9.96 -17.15 14.72
N LYS A 410 10.98 -17.65 14.03
CA LYS A 410 10.90 -18.73 13.06
C LYS A 410 11.53 -19.96 13.71
N GLN A 411 10.82 -21.07 13.76
CA GLN A 411 11.27 -22.31 14.41
C GLN A 411 10.97 -23.52 13.53
N ALA A 412 12.00 -24.23 13.09
CA ALA A 412 11.83 -25.53 12.45
C ALA A 412 11.35 -26.56 13.50
N VAL A 413 10.23 -27.25 13.20
CA VAL A 413 9.56 -28.16 14.15
C VAL A 413 10.01 -29.61 13.96
N ASN A 414 10.21 -30.05 12.73
CA ASN A 414 10.66 -31.40 12.39
C ASN A 414 12.01 -31.31 11.65
N PHE A 415 12.99 -30.75 12.32
CA PHE A 415 14.34 -30.62 11.77
C PHE A 415 15.03 -31.96 11.76
N ASP A 416 15.54 -32.40 10.60
CA ASP A 416 16.34 -33.61 10.47
C ASP A 416 17.82 -33.21 10.54
N GLU A 417 18.52 -33.67 11.57
CA GLU A 417 19.95 -33.35 11.80
C GLU A 417 20.85 -33.85 10.65
N ASN A 418 20.36 -34.76 9.80
CA ASN A 418 21.09 -35.20 8.61
C ASN A 418 20.98 -34.18 7.44
N LEU A 419 20.08 -33.19 7.54
CA LEU A 419 19.98 -32.04 6.64
C LEU A 419 20.85 -30.85 7.12
N ASP A 420 21.60 -31.00 8.19
CA ASP A 420 22.53 -30.01 8.77
C ASP A 420 23.68 -29.58 7.83
N THR A 421 23.78 -30.21 6.66
CA THR A 421 24.72 -29.79 5.60
C THR A 421 24.21 -28.63 4.76
N LEU A 422 23.00 -28.18 5.04
CA LEU A 422 22.29 -27.15 4.32
C LEU A 422 22.13 -25.95 5.28
N ASP A 423 22.43 -24.76 4.84
CA ASP A 423 22.35 -23.49 5.59
C ASP A 423 20.93 -23.14 6.10
N ILE A 424 20.17 -24.13 6.59
CA ILE A 424 18.85 -23.97 7.15
C ILE A 424 18.96 -23.75 8.65
N ASN A 425 18.72 -22.55 9.09
CA ASN A 425 18.66 -22.23 10.49
C ASN A 425 17.53 -22.99 11.22
N ARG A 426 17.88 -23.77 12.26
CA ARG A 426 16.91 -24.43 13.15
C ARG A 426 15.94 -23.42 13.78
N TYR A 427 16.42 -22.22 14.08
CA TYR A 427 15.60 -21.09 14.47
C TYR A 427 16.22 -19.77 14.00
N ASN A 428 15.35 -18.79 13.71
CA ASN A 428 15.75 -17.40 13.54
C ASN A 428 14.81 -16.53 14.37
N ARG A 429 15.38 -15.64 15.18
CA ARG A 429 14.63 -14.78 16.10
C ARG A 429 15.02 -13.36 15.92
N MET A 430 14.03 -12.47 16.00
CA MET A 430 14.25 -11.04 15.94
C MET A 430 13.46 -10.36 17.07
N ALA A 431 14.06 -9.34 17.68
CA ALA A 431 13.39 -8.45 18.60
C ALA A 431 13.76 -7.00 18.30
N GLY A 432 12.78 -6.09 18.44
CA GLY A 432 13.03 -4.69 18.12
C GLY A 432 12.09 -3.71 18.79
N ILE A 433 12.51 -2.45 18.79
CA ILE A 433 11.77 -1.31 19.32
C ILE A 433 11.74 -0.22 18.25
N ASP A 434 10.53 0.29 17.98
CA ASP A 434 10.30 1.44 17.11
C ASP A 434 9.68 2.59 17.89
N TYR A 435 10.14 3.80 17.64
CA TYR A 435 9.53 5.02 18.10
C TYR A 435 9.03 5.84 16.91
N ASN A 436 7.73 5.94 16.76
CA ASN A 436 7.09 6.83 15.79
C ASN A 436 6.69 8.11 16.50
N TYR A 437 7.19 9.24 16.01
CA TYR A 437 6.84 10.50 16.62
C TYR A 437 6.13 11.43 15.63
N SER A 438 5.24 12.25 16.14
CA SER A 438 4.52 13.26 15.34
C SER A 438 4.05 14.38 16.26
N THR A 439 4.27 15.62 15.83
CA THR A 439 3.72 16.81 16.48
C THR A 439 2.23 16.95 16.15
N ARG A 440 1.49 17.73 16.95
CA ARG A 440 0.06 17.97 16.76
C ARG A 440 -0.28 18.50 15.35
N SER A 441 0.49 19.47 14.86
CA SER A 441 0.31 20.07 13.53
C SER A 441 0.88 19.25 12.38
N ASN A 442 1.47 18.09 12.68
CA ASN A 442 2.18 17.26 11.71
C ASN A 442 3.32 17.99 10.96
N THR A 443 3.85 19.07 11.56
CA THR A 443 5.00 19.80 11.00
C THR A 443 6.27 19.00 11.13
N TRP A 444 6.43 18.25 12.23
CA TRP A 444 7.51 17.33 12.46
C TRP A 444 6.94 15.94 12.69
N PHE A 445 7.43 14.97 11.95
CA PHE A 445 7.12 13.56 12.15
C PHE A 445 8.28 12.68 11.70
N GLY A 446 8.32 11.46 12.18
CA GLY A 446 9.38 10.54 11.83
C GLY A 446 9.35 9.25 12.61
N LYS A 447 10.41 8.47 12.45
CA LYS A 447 10.56 7.15 13.08
C LYS A 447 12.02 6.94 13.47
N SER A 448 12.24 6.26 14.59
CA SER A 448 13.55 5.70 14.95
C SER A 448 13.35 4.26 15.42
N PHE A 449 14.26 3.36 15.04
CA PHE A 449 14.17 1.97 15.47
C PHE A 449 15.55 1.36 15.74
N VAL A 450 15.54 0.30 16.55
CA VAL A 450 16.66 -0.62 16.76
C VAL A 450 16.10 -2.03 16.78
N HIS A 451 16.63 -2.89 15.92
CA HIS A 451 16.25 -4.30 15.79
C HIS A 451 17.49 -5.18 15.93
N GLY A 452 17.34 -6.34 16.56
CA GLY A 452 18.39 -7.34 16.67
C GLY A 452 17.90 -8.70 16.19
N THR A 453 18.72 -9.40 15.39
CA THR A 453 18.49 -10.79 14.97
C THR A 453 19.50 -11.72 15.60
N PHE A 454 19.13 -12.98 15.82
CA PHE A 454 19.99 -14.05 16.30
C PHE A 454 19.51 -15.42 15.85
N SER A 455 20.46 -16.29 15.51
CA SER A 455 20.26 -17.66 15.01
C SER A 455 21.27 -18.59 15.67
N PRO A 456 21.27 -19.91 15.43
CA PRO A 456 22.26 -20.81 16.00
C PRO A 456 23.71 -20.42 15.69
N ASP A 457 23.93 -19.90 14.48
CA ASP A 457 25.28 -19.65 13.94
C ASP A 457 25.71 -18.19 14.02
N THR A 458 24.80 -17.30 14.44
CA THR A 458 25.03 -15.84 14.45
C THR A 458 24.68 -15.25 15.81
N ASP A 459 25.64 -14.59 16.43
CA ASP A 459 25.44 -13.76 17.61
C ASP A 459 24.46 -12.59 17.27
N VAL A 460 24.12 -11.79 18.25
CA VAL A 460 23.19 -10.66 18.04
C VAL A 460 23.73 -9.66 17.02
N ALA A 461 23.11 -9.64 15.85
CA ALA A 461 23.37 -8.65 14.82
C ALA A 461 22.29 -7.55 14.84
N ILE A 462 22.67 -6.30 14.58
CA ILE A 462 21.82 -5.13 14.82
C ILE A 462 21.55 -4.38 13.50
N ALA A 463 20.29 -3.96 13.31
CA ALA A 463 19.91 -2.92 12.38
C ALA A 463 19.27 -1.74 13.12
N GLN A 464 19.58 -0.53 12.70
CA GLN A 464 18.98 0.67 13.25
C GLN A 464 18.74 1.71 12.16
N GLY A 465 17.76 2.58 12.37
CA GLY A 465 17.50 3.68 11.46
C GLY A 465 16.69 4.80 12.11
N THR A 466 16.84 5.99 11.54
CA THR A 466 16.04 7.16 11.95
C THR A 466 15.66 7.96 10.72
N THR A 467 14.39 8.37 10.67
CA THR A 467 13.89 9.38 9.72
C THR A 467 13.27 10.53 10.49
N LEU A 468 13.51 11.75 10.02
CA LEU A 468 13.02 12.98 10.58
C LEU A 468 12.52 13.89 9.47
N ASN A 469 11.21 14.14 9.43
CA ASN A 469 10.59 15.00 8.45
C ASN A 469 10.22 16.34 9.09
N TYR A 470 10.55 17.42 8.40
CA TYR A 470 10.05 18.77 8.66
C TYR A 470 9.23 19.21 7.46
N ASN A 471 7.95 19.48 7.64
CA ASN A 471 7.02 19.74 6.55
C ASN A 471 6.18 20.99 6.82
N THR A 472 6.49 22.06 6.10
CA THR A 472 5.73 23.30 6.10
C THR A 472 5.19 23.60 4.69
N ARG A 473 4.36 24.63 4.54
CA ARG A 473 3.78 24.99 3.24
C ARG A 473 4.86 25.29 2.18
N LYS A 474 5.94 26.01 2.57
CA LYS A 474 6.97 26.48 1.64
C LYS A 474 8.24 25.64 1.61
N PHE A 475 8.49 24.87 2.65
CA PHE A 475 9.73 24.13 2.81
C PHE A 475 9.47 22.75 3.40
N GLY A 476 10.03 21.74 2.77
CA GLY A 476 10.13 20.38 3.27
C GLY A 476 11.59 19.98 3.44
N ALA A 477 11.91 19.22 4.47
CA ALA A 477 13.20 18.58 4.66
C ALA A 477 13.01 17.20 5.28
N LEU A 478 13.80 16.25 4.82
CA LEU A 478 13.89 14.91 5.35
C LEU A 478 15.33 14.61 5.70
N TRP A 479 15.56 14.13 6.89
CA TRP A 479 16.79 13.45 7.25
C TRP A 479 16.51 11.97 7.43
N LYS A 480 17.33 11.11 6.82
CA LYS A 480 17.27 9.66 7.00
C LYS A 480 18.68 9.11 7.18
N HIS A 481 18.86 8.20 8.13
CA HIS A 481 20.06 7.38 8.22
C HIS A 481 19.70 5.95 8.61
N GLU A 482 20.54 5.01 8.20
CA GLU A 482 20.41 3.58 8.44
C GLU A 482 21.78 2.97 8.72
N TYR A 483 21.78 1.93 9.55
CA TYR A 483 22.91 1.01 9.72
C TYR A 483 22.38 -0.40 9.78
N VAL A 484 22.98 -1.29 9.02
CA VAL A 484 22.68 -2.73 9.01
C VAL A 484 23.98 -3.48 9.12
N HIS A 485 24.10 -4.32 10.16
CA HIS A 485 25.27 -5.17 10.39
C HIS A 485 25.42 -6.22 9.28
N GLU A 486 26.62 -6.69 9.00
CA GLU A 486 26.88 -7.74 7.98
C GLU A 486 26.08 -9.01 8.24
N ASP A 487 26.01 -9.46 9.49
CA ASP A 487 25.31 -10.68 9.92
C ASP A 487 23.83 -10.46 10.24
N TYR A 488 23.28 -9.28 9.97
CA TYR A 488 21.86 -9.04 10.25
C TYR A 488 20.98 -9.83 9.28
N ASN A 489 20.29 -10.86 9.79
CA ASN A 489 19.43 -11.73 9.02
C ASN A 489 18.04 -11.86 9.64
N ALA A 490 17.05 -11.17 9.11
CA ALA A 490 15.64 -11.32 9.46
C ALA A 490 14.97 -12.23 8.44
N GLU A 491 15.04 -13.56 8.62
CA GLU A 491 14.53 -14.56 7.66
C GLU A 491 13.01 -14.45 7.39
N VAL A 492 12.25 -13.91 8.34
CA VAL A 492 10.82 -13.62 8.16
C VAL A 492 10.60 -12.16 7.73
N GLY A 493 11.65 -11.43 7.43
CA GLY A 493 11.65 -10.03 7.05
C GLY A 493 11.96 -9.79 5.57
N PHE A 494 12.17 -8.53 5.24
CA PHE A 494 12.67 -8.08 3.95
C PHE A 494 13.82 -7.10 4.16
N VAL A 495 15.05 -7.57 3.97
CA VAL A 495 16.29 -6.80 4.12
C VAL A 495 17.23 -7.17 2.97
N PRO A 496 17.10 -6.55 1.81
CA PRO A 496 17.82 -6.95 0.60
C PRO A 496 19.31 -6.60 0.62
N ARG A 497 19.76 -5.78 1.57
CA ARG A 497 21.17 -5.37 1.69
C ARG A 497 21.59 -5.30 3.15
N THR A 498 22.78 -5.82 3.46
CA THR A 498 23.46 -5.76 4.76
C THR A 498 24.82 -5.09 4.65
N ASP A 499 25.55 -4.97 5.74
CA ASP A 499 26.91 -4.43 5.81
C ASP A 499 27.02 -2.99 5.28
N TYR A 500 26.16 -2.10 5.76
CA TYR A 500 26.22 -0.70 5.34
C TYR A 500 25.80 0.30 6.41
N PHE A 501 26.34 1.50 6.25
CA PHE A 501 25.80 2.73 6.81
C PHE A 501 25.32 3.63 5.68
N ARG A 502 24.13 4.22 5.82
CA ARG A 502 23.50 5.07 4.79
C ARG A 502 23.04 6.38 5.40
N ILE A 503 23.20 7.47 4.63
CA ILE A 503 22.58 8.77 4.88
C ILE A 503 21.81 9.19 3.64
N SER A 504 20.55 9.59 3.82
CA SER A 504 19.68 9.98 2.71
C SER A 504 18.89 11.25 3.06
N PRO A 505 19.51 12.45 3.04
CA PRO A 505 18.84 13.73 3.21
C PRO A 505 18.12 14.16 1.94
N ASN A 506 16.99 14.85 2.12
CA ASN A 506 16.24 15.49 1.05
C ASN A 506 15.75 16.86 1.52
N ALA A 507 15.70 17.84 0.62
CA ALA A 507 15.15 19.17 0.87
C ALA A 507 14.37 19.68 -0.34
N GLU A 508 13.24 20.34 -0.10
CA GLU A 508 12.35 20.85 -1.13
C GLU A 508 11.86 22.26 -0.79
N LEU A 509 11.96 23.18 -1.74
CA LEU A 509 11.37 24.52 -1.70
C LEU A 509 10.16 24.58 -2.61
N ARG A 510 8.99 24.95 -2.07
CA ARG A 510 7.70 24.96 -2.75
C ARG A 510 7.20 26.38 -2.96
N TYR A 511 6.71 26.64 -4.15
CA TYR A 511 6.15 27.91 -4.58
C TYR A 511 4.73 27.71 -5.12
N TYR A 512 3.84 28.64 -4.79
CA TYR A 512 2.43 28.63 -5.19
C TYR A 512 2.12 29.95 -5.92
N PRO A 513 2.49 30.06 -7.20
CA PRO A 513 2.23 31.27 -7.96
C PRO A 513 0.73 31.46 -8.20
N GLN A 514 0.28 32.70 -8.20
CA GLN A 514 -1.09 33.06 -8.56
C GLN A 514 -1.15 33.39 -10.06
N ASN A 515 -1.17 32.37 -10.90
CA ASN A 515 -1.30 32.52 -12.34
C ASN A 515 -2.14 31.38 -12.93
N ASP A 516 -2.53 31.52 -14.20
CA ASP A 516 -3.40 30.57 -14.88
C ASP A 516 -2.69 29.34 -15.42
N PHE A 517 -1.37 29.24 -15.28
CA PHE A 517 -0.57 28.16 -15.87
C PHE A 517 -0.04 27.18 -14.82
N LEU A 518 0.64 27.69 -13.77
CA LEU A 518 1.23 26.89 -12.71
C LEU A 518 0.40 26.96 -11.45
N ASN A 519 -0.03 25.81 -10.95
CA ASN A 519 -0.66 25.69 -9.65
C ASN A 519 0.37 25.69 -8.52
N ASN A 520 1.44 24.94 -8.70
CA ASN A 520 2.62 24.97 -7.84
C ASN A 520 3.87 24.52 -8.62
N HIS A 521 5.04 24.84 -8.08
CA HIS A 521 6.28 24.24 -8.49
C HIS A 521 7.25 24.17 -7.31
N SER A 522 8.23 23.27 -7.41
CA SER A 522 9.23 23.09 -6.37
C SER A 522 10.62 22.86 -6.95
N TYR A 523 11.63 23.22 -6.19
CA TYR A 523 13.02 22.85 -6.41
C TYR A 523 13.41 21.88 -5.30
N GLY A 524 13.96 20.74 -5.68
CA GLY A 524 14.38 19.68 -4.77
C GLY A 524 15.85 19.36 -4.91
N ALA A 525 16.45 18.93 -3.83
CA ALA A 525 17.77 18.32 -3.80
C ALA A 525 17.74 17.11 -2.87
N GLU A 526 18.31 16.01 -3.32
CA GLU A 526 18.43 14.80 -2.52
C GLU A 526 19.82 14.19 -2.67
N ALA A 527 20.25 13.50 -1.63
CA ALA A 527 21.44 12.68 -1.64
C ALA A 527 21.11 11.33 -1.00
N ASP A 528 21.73 10.29 -1.50
CA ASP A 528 21.65 8.94 -0.97
C ASP A 528 23.04 8.33 -1.02
N ILE A 529 23.67 8.11 0.12
CA ILE A 529 25.08 7.76 0.19
C ILE A 529 25.26 6.56 1.10
N PHE A 530 25.94 5.54 0.61
CA PHE A 530 26.24 4.31 1.32
C PHE A 530 27.73 4.18 1.59
N TRP A 531 28.04 3.66 2.76
CA TRP A 531 29.39 3.27 3.16
C TRP A 531 29.36 1.85 3.72
N ARG A 532 30.35 1.05 3.36
CA ARG A 532 30.62 -0.25 3.98
C ARG A 532 31.63 -0.06 5.11
N PRO A 533 31.35 -0.55 6.34
CA PRO A 533 32.33 -0.54 7.43
C PRO A 533 33.64 -1.21 7.04
N GLY A 534 34.76 -0.60 7.36
CA GLY A 534 36.10 -1.11 7.00
C GLY A 534 36.54 -0.89 5.53
N PHE A 535 35.64 -0.53 4.62
CA PHE A 535 35.94 -0.29 3.20
C PHE A 535 35.87 1.18 2.83
N GLY A 536 34.75 1.84 3.11
CA GLY A 536 34.52 3.23 2.71
C GLY A 536 33.21 3.40 1.92
N LYS A 537 33.15 4.45 1.09
CA LYS A 537 31.97 4.74 0.27
C LYS A 537 31.81 3.69 -0.84
N THR A 538 30.61 3.10 -0.92
CA THR A 538 30.27 2.08 -1.93
C THR A 538 29.33 2.59 -3.01
N ASP A 539 28.37 3.43 -2.64
CA ASP A 539 27.40 3.97 -3.57
C ASP A 539 27.06 5.42 -3.23
N HIS A 540 26.70 6.20 -4.22
CA HIS A 540 25.91 7.42 -4.01
C HIS A 540 25.00 7.74 -5.18
N PHE A 541 23.88 8.36 -4.85
CA PHE A 541 22.97 9.01 -5.77
C PHE A 541 22.73 10.44 -5.30
N LEU A 542 23.04 11.41 -6.13
CA LEU A 542 22.80 12.83 -5.88
C LEU A 542 21.86 13.34 -6.96
N SER A 543 20.82 14.07 -6.57
CA SER A 543 19.86 14.61 -7.53
C SER A 543 19.48 16.04 -7.19
N VAL A 544 19.37 16.87 -8.21
CA VAL A 544 18.76 18.19 -8.12
C VAL A 544 17.66 18.28 -9.19
N GLY A 545 16.52 18.80 -8.79
CA GLY A 545 15.36 18.77 -9.66
C GLY A 545 14.48 20.01 -9.57
N TRP A 546 13.67 20.17 -10.60
CA TRP A 546 12.57 21.11 -10.68
C TRP A 546 11.33 20.39 -11.19
N GLY A 547 10.21 20.57 -10.50
CA GLY A 547 8.95 19.97 -10.86
C GLY A 547 7.77 20.84 -10.48
N GLY A 548 6.58 20.46 -10.93
CA GLY A 548 5.38 21.21 -10.59
C GLY A 548 4.10 20.60 -11.16
N GLU A 549 3.01 21.26 -10.79
CA GLU A 549 1.66 20.93 -11.22
C GLU A 549 1.06 22.10 -11.96
N LEU A 550 0.55 21.83 -13.15
CA LEU A 550 -0.19 22.81 -13.94
C LEU A 550 -1.61 22.96 -13.37
N THR A 551 -2.23 24.11 -13.64
CA THR A 551 -3.62 24.38 -13.20
C THR A 551 -4.63 23.35 -13.70
N GLN A 552 -4.35 22.70 -14.83
CA GLN A 552 -5.14 21.59 -15.38
C GLN A 552 -4.79 20.20 -14.81
N ARG A 553 -4.04 20.13 -13.68
CA ARG A 553 -3.61 18.87 -13.02
C ARG A 553 -2.63 17.98 -13.79
N SER A 554 -2.01 18.45 -14.83
CA SER A 554 -0.83 17.78 -15.38
C SER A 554 0.37 18.05 -14.49
N ASN A 555 1.22 17.06 -14.30
CA ASN A 555 2.43 17.16 -13.49
C ASN A 555 3.66 16.97 -14.38
N PHE A 556 4.73 17.69 -14.07
CA PHE A 556 6.01 17.55 -14.72
C PHE A 556 7.16 17.58 -13.71
N GLY A 557 8.28 16.98 -14.07
CA GLY A 557 9.51 17.06 -13.29
C GLY A 557 10.72 16.78 -14.17
N PHE A 558 11.85 17.37 -13.79
CA PHE A 558 13.15 17.22 -14.45
C PHE A 558 14.20 17.12 -13.36
N ASN A 559 15.10 16.15 -13.46
CA ASN A 559 16.18 15.95 -12.52
C ASN A 559 17.50 15.75 -13.25
N LEU A 560 18.56 16.35 -12.73
CA LEU A 560 19.95 16.06 -13.06
C LEU A 560 20.49 15.21 -11.92
N ASN A 561 21.02 14.03 -12.27
CA ASN A 561 21.46 13.04 -11.32
C ASN A 561 22.96 12.75 -11.50
N HIS A 562 23.64 12.48 -10.40
CA HIS A 562 24.99 11.96 -10.39
C HIS A 562 25.00 10.68 -9.56
N SER A 563 25.46 9.58 -10.15
CA SER A 563 25.52 8.26 -9.53
C SER A 563 26.97 7.80 -9.39
N TYR A 564 27.24 7.00 -8.37
CA TYR A 564 28.48 6.29 -8.17
C TYR A 564 28.19 4.92 -7.57
N VAL A 565 28.83 3.89 -8.07
CA VAL A 565 28.68 2.51 -7.61
C VAL A 565 30.05 1.83 -7.61
N TYR A 566 30.35 1.08 -6.55
CA TYR A 566 31.45 0.12 -6.47
C TYR A 566 30.87 -1.29 -6.55
N LEU A 567 31.34 -2.11 -7.46
CA LEU A 567 30.93 -3.50 -7.65
C LEU A 567 31.86 -4.42 -6.85
N PHE A 568 31.31 -5.14 -5.88
CA PHE A 568 32.05 -6.18 -5.14
C PHE A 568 32.04 -7.51 -5.88
N ASP A 569 30.98 -7.76 -6.66
CA ASP A 569 30.76 -8.97 -7.45
C ASP A 569 30.57 -8.60 -8.93
N PRO A 570 30.80 -9.54 -9.86
CA PRO A 570 30.45 -9.33 -11.25
C PRO A 570 28.97 -8.97 -11.42
N PHE A 571 28.64 -8.11 -12.36
CA PHE A 571 27.28 -7.61 -12.51
C PHE A 571 26.92 -7.30 -13.98
N ASP A 572 25.82 -7.83 -14.47
CA ASP A 572 25.21 -7.42 -15.74
C ASP A 572 24.26 -6.23 -15.52
N PRO A 573 24.62 -5.00 -15.95
CA PRO A 573 23.78 -3.82 -15.77
C PRO A 573 22.56 -3.79 -16.70
N THR A 574 22.42 -4.74 -17.62
CA THR A 574 21.28 -4.84 -18.53
C THR A 574 20.20 -5.80 -18.03
N GLY A 575 20.61 -6.78 -17.18
CA GLY A 575 19.74 -7.85 -16.69
C GLY A 575 19.24 -8.75 -17.83
N THR A 576 20.07 -9.01 -18.84
CA THR A 576 19.72 -9.83 -20.03
C THR A 576 20.67 -11.02 -20.22
N ASP A 577 21.31 -11.48 -19.13
CA ASP A 577 22.35 -12.50 -19.14
C ASP A 577 23.49 -12.16 -20.13
N SER A 578 23.79 -10.88 -20.21
CA SER A 578 24.86 -10.34 -21.03
C SER A 578 26.23 -10.46 -20.33
N GLU A 579 27.32 -10.09 -21.05
CA GLU A 579 28.65 -10.02 -20.45
C GLU A 579 28.65 -9.08 -19.24
N GLU A 580 29.15 -9.59 -18.10
CA GLU A 580 29.17 -8.88 -16.84
C GLU A 580 30.32 -7.87 -16.75
N LEU A 581 30.08 -6.78 -16.03
CA LEU A 581 31.14 -5.92 -15.54
C LEU A 581 31.91 -6.65 -14.43
N ALA A 582 33.24 -6.53 -14.44
CA ALA A 582 34.07 -7.23 -13.47
C ALA A 582 33.87 -6.71 -12.03
N ALA A 583 34.09 -7.59 -11.05
CA ALA A 583 34.20 -7.20 -9.67
C ALA A 583 35.35 -6.24 -9.41
N ASP A 584 35.34 -5.59 -8.23
CA ASP A 584 36.37 -4.67 -7.75
C ASP A 584 36.59 -3.44 -8.64
N GLN A 585 35.53 -2.97 -9.31
CA GLN A 585 35.54 -1.75 -10.14
C GLN A 585 34.53 -0.73 -9.62
N ASP A 586 34.86 0.54 -9.83
CA ASP A 586 33.95 1.63 -9.53
C ASP A 586 33.55 2.39 -10.80
N PHE A 587 32.30 2.88 -10.79
CA PHE A 587 31.69 3.61 -11.89
C PHE A 587 31.04 4.89 -11.36
N SER A 588 31.16 5.96 -12.15
CA SER A 588 30.53 7.25 -11.83
C SER A 588 29.98 7.88 -13.10
N TRP A 589 28.74 8.34 -13.03
CA TRP A 589 28.06 8.87 -14.22
C TRP A 589 27.04 9.94 -13.92
N VAL A 590 26.71 10.73 -14.96
CA VAL A 590 25.69 11.77 -14.95
C VAL A 590 24.53 11.37 -15.84
N SER A 591 23.31 11.54 -15.36
CA SER A 591 22.10 11.27 -16.14
C SER A 591 21.05 12.36 -15.94
N PHE A 592 20.17 12.49 -16.93
CA PHE A 592 19.00 13.34 -16.90
C PHE A 592 17.75 12.47 -16.89
N THR A 593 16.83 12.74 -15.97
CA THR A 593 15.53 12.08 -15.91
C THR A 593 14.41 13.11 -15.97
N GLY A 594 13.35 12.75 -16.69
CA GLY A 594 12.13 13.54 -16.75
C GLY A 594 10.93 12.74 -16.31
N ASN A 595 9.86 13.43 -15.95
CA ASN A 595 8.54 12.83 -15.80
C ASN A 595 7.48 13.83 -16.26
N TYR A 596 6.48 13.31 -16.95
CA TYR A 596 5.26 14.05 -17.27
C TYR A 596 4.06 13.14 -17.08
N ARG A 597 3.01 13.68 -16.49
CA ARG A 597 1.73 13.00 -16.34
C ARG A 597 0.61 13.94 -16.73
N SER A 598 -0.18 13.54 -17.72
CA SER A 598 -1.34 14.29 -18.17
C SER A 598 -2.48 14.26 -17.15
N ASP A 599 -3.47 15.11 -17.35
CA ASP A 599 -4.69 15.17 -16.54
C ASP A 599 -5.49 13.86 -16.63
N ARG A 600 -5.61 13.15 -15.51
CA ARG A 600 -6.33 11.87 -15.41
C ARG A 600 -7.85 11.97 -15.50
N ARG A 601 -8.42 13.16 -15.42
CA ARG A 601 -9.87 13.38 -15.60
C ARG A 601 -10.27 13.28 -17.07
N LYS A 602 -9.31 13.37 -18.00
CA LYS A 602 -9.55 13.22 -19.44
C LYS A 602 -9.88 11.76 -19.79
N VAL A 603 -10.66 11.55 -20.83
CA VAL A 603 -10.97 10.22 -21.39
C VAL A 603 -9.69 9.49 -21.79
N PHE A 604 -8.75 10.22 -22.40
CA PHE A 604 -7.41 9.75 -22.69
C PHE A 604 -6.40 10.46 -21.80
N SER A 605 -5.60 9.67 -21.08
CA SER A 605 -4.50 10.17 -20.26
C SER A 605 -3.24 9.36 -20.49
N TRP A 606 -2.08 9.99 -20.26
CA TRP A 606 -0.79 9.37 -20.50
C TRP A 606 0.27 9.87 -19.53
N ASN A 607 1.31 9.09 -19.37
CA ASN A 607 2.52 9.49 -18.66
C ASN A 607 3.75 9.05 -19.41
N LEU A 608 4.86 9.77 -19.18
CA LEU A 608 6.15 9.54 -19.80
C LEU A 608 7.25 9.85 -18.79
N SER A 609 8.24 8.97 -18.68
CA SER A 609 9.40 9.16 -17.81
C SER A 609 10.67 8.76 -18.56
N PRO A 610 11.31 9.71 -19.31
CA PRO A 610 12.56 9.47 -20.02
C PRO A 610 13.74 9.41 -19.06
N TYR A 611 14.74 8.61 -19.43
CA TYR A 611 16.08 8.56 -18.90
C TYR A 611 17.08 8.74 -20.05
N ILE A 612 18.02 9.66 -19.94
CA ILE A 612 19.06 9.90 -20.93
C ILE A 612 20.35 10.23 -20.19
N GLY A 613 21.41 9.50 -20.47
CA GLY A 613 22.70 9.82 -19.87
C GLY A 613 23.68 8.68 -19.87
N GLU A 614 24.78 8.92 -19.25
CA GLU A 614 25.78 7.90 -18.95
C GLU A 614 25.18 6.83 -18.04
N TYR A 615 25.70 5.61 -18.11
CA TYR A 615 25.29 4.46 -17.30
C TYR A 615 26.43 3.47 -17.22
N PHE A 616 26.98 3.24 -16.03
CA PHE A 616 28.21 2.51 -15.80
C PHE A 616 29.36 3.00 -16.69
N ASN A 617 29.83 2.19 -17.63
CA ASN A 617 30.93 2.51 -18.54
C ASN A 617 30.48 3.02 -19.92
N GLY A 618 29.20 3.27 -20.14
CA GLY A 618 28.66 3.69 -21.44
C GLY A 618 27.42 4.57 -21.32
N TRP A 619 26.42 4.33 -22.16
CA TRP A 619 25.20 5.15 -22.27
C TRP A 619 23.93 4.31 -22.15
N ARG A 620 22.91 4.92 -21.55
CA ARG A 620 21.55 4.40 -21.52
C ARG A 620 20.56 5.45 -22.00
N TYR A 621 19.70 5.01 -22.92
CA TYR A 621 18.53 5.74 -23.37
C TYR A 621 17.31 4.92 -22.96
N GLY A 622 16.47 5.45 -22.11
CA GLY A 622 15.34 4.72 -21.60
C GLY A 622 14.08 5.57 -21.54
N THR A 623 12.95 4.91 -21.59
CA THR A 623 11.66 5.54 -21.29
C THR A 623 10.70 4.53 -20.71
N ARG A 624 9.96 4.95 -19.70
CA ARG A 624 8.81 4.22 -19.20
C ARG A 624 7.59 5.12 -19.21
N GLY A 625 6.43 4.53 -19.42
CA GLY A 625 5.22 5.32 -19.50
C GLY A 625 3.97 4.47 -19.60
N GLY A 626 2.86 5.14 -19.84
CA GLY A 626 1.59 4.46 -20.03
C GLY A 626 0.56 5.35 -20.69
N PHE A 627 -0.37 4.69 -21.37
CA PHE A 627 -1.55 5.27 -21.97
C PHE A 627 -2.77 4.67 -21.27
N ASN A 628 -3.79 5.47 -21.01
CA ASN A 628 -5.06 5.02 -20.45
C ASN A 628 -6.22 5.64 -21.21
N LEU A 629 -7.07 4.79 -21.77
CA LEU A 629 -8.31 5.15 -22.46
C LEU A 629 -9.50 4.64 -21.66
N ARG A 630 -10.35 5.53 -21.20
CA ARG A 630 -11.47 5.24 -20.33
C ARG A 630 -12.77 5.08 -21.10
N PHE A 631 -13.56 4.06 -20.74
CA PHE A 631 -14.92 3.79 -21.26
C PHE A 631 -15.95 3.97 -20.14
N GLN A 632 -16.03 5.15 -19.59
CA GLN A 632 -16.85 5.39 -18.41
C GLN A 632 -18.34 5.11 -18.59
N PRO A 633 -19.02 4.58 -17.55
CA PRO A 633 -18.45 4.12 -16.28
C PRO A 633 -18.03 2.63 -16.31
N LYS A 634 -17.80 2.05 -17.49
CA LYS A 634 -17.64 0.59 -17.68
C LYS A 634 -16.21 0.09 -17.48
N GLY A 635 -15.19 0.95 -17.51
CA GLY A 635 -13.81 0.54 -17.35
C GLY A 635 -12.82 1.30 -18.22
N PHE A 636 -11.66 0.70 -18.43
CA PHE A 636 -10.55 1.31 -19.18
C PHE A 636 -9.70 0.27 -19.90
N LEU A 637 -9.02 0.75 -20.93
CA LEU A 637 -7.89 0.09 -21.58
C LEU A 637 -6.61 0.84 -21.20
N SER A 638 -5.62 0.15 -20.67
CA SER A 638 -4.30 0.72 -20.39
C SER A 638 -3.21 -0.04 -21.13
N LEU A 639 -2.15 0.67 -21.47
CA LEU A 639 -0.91 0.13 -22.01
C LEU A 639 0.23 0.74 -21.22
N ASN A 640 0.91 -0.07 -20.40
CA ASN A 640 2.16 0.33 -19.76
C ASN A 640 3.33 -0.21 -20.57
N TYR A 641 4.43 0.55 -20.60
CA TYR A 641 5.64 0.15 -21.27
C TYR A 641 6.89 0.66 -20.56
N ALA A 642 7.97 -0.10 -20.67
CA ALA A 642 9.34 0.35 -20.40
C ALA A 642 10.23 -0.13 -21.54
N VAL A 643 11.08 0.76 -22.04
CA VAL A 643 12.04 0.48 -23.11
C VAL A 643 13.39 1.04 -22.67
N ASN A 644 14.43 0.24 -22.77
CA ASN A 644 15.81 0.69 -22.56
C ASN A 644 16.68 0.27 -23.75
N VAL A 645 17.61 1.11 -24.09
CA VAL A 645 18.68 0.84 -25.03
C VAL A 645 19.99 1.14 -24.30
N PHE A 646 20.84 0.13 -24.21
CA PHE A 646 22.15 0.19 -23.58
C PHE A 646 23.23 0.16 -24.67
N ASP A 647 24.12 1.13 -24.61
CA ASP A 647 25.31 1.23 -25.44
C ASP A 647 26.51 1.22 -24.50
N LEU A 648 26.97 0.01 -24.17
CA LEU A 648 28.01 -0.24 -23.18
C LEU A 648 29.23 -0.88 -23.87
N PRO A 649 30.44 -0.31 -23.73
CA PRO A 649 31.64 -0.74 -24.46
C PRO A 649 32.06 -2.21 -24.25
N HIS A 650 31.66 -2.84 -23.14
CA HIS A 650 31.96 -4.24 -22.87
C HIS A 650 31.01 -5.22 -23.57
N LEU A 651 29.91 -4.73 -24.15
CA LEU A 651 28.96 -5.56 -24.89
C LEU A 651 29.30 -5.56 -26.38
N ASP A 652 29.06 -6.68 -27.05
CA ASP A 652 29.11 -6.75 -28.50
C ASP A 652 27.86 -6.13 -29.12
N GLY A 653 27.90 -4.82 -29.33
CA GLY A 653 26.80 -4.00 -29.86
C GLY A 653 25.86 -3.48 -28.77
N THR A 654 24.74 -2.89 -29.19
CA THR A 654 23.72 -2.36 -28.27
C THR A 654 22.78 -3.49 -27.77
N ARG A 655 22.36 -3.40 -26.50
CA ARG A 655 21.31 -4.26 -25.92
C ARG A 655 20.03 -3.44 -25.74
N GLN A 656 18.90 -4.12 -25.90
CA GLN A 656 17.59 -3.48 -25.76
C GLN A 656 16.69 -4.33 -24.88
N THR A 657 15.95 -3.69 -23.95
CA THR A 657 14.96 -4.37 -23.14
C THR A 657 13.58 -3.73 -23.34
N TYR A 658 12.57 -4.57 -23.38
CA TYR A 658 11.18 -4.19 -23.57
C TYR A 658 10.31 -4.85 -22.51
N LEU A 659 9.51 -4.05 -21.82
CA LEU A 659 8.41 -4.53 -21.00
C LEU A 659 7.15 -3.85 -21.51
N ILE A 660 6.20 -4.64 -22.04
CA ILE A 660 4.96 -4.13 -22.64
C ILE A 660 3.78 -4.82 -21.98
N SER A 661 2.89 -4.04 -21.39
CA SER A 661 1.82 -4.57 -20.53
C SER A 661 0.46 -3.94 -20.86
N PRO A 662 -0.24 -4.40 -21.92
CA PRO A 662 -1.63 -4.04 -22.16
C PRO A 662 -2.57 -4.71 -21.12
N ARG A 663 -3.56 -3.94 -20.67
CA ARG A 663 -4.59 -4.39 -19.74
C ARG A 663 -5.93 -3.80 -20.10
N ILE A 664 -6.97 -4.61 -20.04
CA ILE A 664 -8.36 -4.18 -20.12
C ILE A 664 -9.10 -4.57 -18.85
N ASP A 665 -9.71 -3.60 -18.20
CA ASP A 665 -10.65 -3.81 -17.10
C ASP A 665 -12.04 -3.38 -17.56
N TYR A 666 -13.02 -4.30 -17.53
CA TYR A 666 -14.37 -4.03 -17.96
C TYR A 666 -15.38 -4.51 -16.93
N THR A 667 -16.29 -3.63 -16.54
CA THR A 667 -17.35 -3.88 -15.56
C THR A 667 -18.71 -3.93 -16.26
N PHE A 668 -19.30 -5.10 -16.34
CA PHE A 668 -20.66 -5.28 -16.86
C PHE A 668 -21.69 -4.68 -15.90
N SER A 669 -21.47 -4.87 -14.58
CA SER A 669 -22.25 -4.31 -13.48
C SER A 669 -21.37 -4.10 -12.26
N LYS A 670 -21.89 -3.54 -11.17
CA LYS A 670 -21.18 -3.39 -9.88
C LYS A 670 -20.76 -4.73 -9.26
N SER A 671 -21.38 -5.84 -9.69
CA SER A 671 -21.12 -7.19 -9.17
C SER A 671 -20.43 -8.12 -10.16
N PHE A 672 -20.34 -7.77 -11.45
CA PHE A 672 -19.78 -8.63 -12.48
C PHE A 672 -18.77 -7.87 -13.35
N PHE A 673 -17.52 -8.31 -13.34
CA PHE A 673 -16.43 -7.66 -14.07
C PHE A 673 -15.37 -8.65 -14.53
N THR A 674 -14.58 -8.22 -15.49
CA THR A 674 -13.44 -8.95 -16.05
C THR A 674 -12.21 -8.06 -16.12
N SER A 675 -11.05 -8.69 -15.98
CA SER A 675 -9.75 -8.09 -16.20
C SER A 675 -8.91 -9.02 -17.06
N ILE A 676 -8.32 -8.50 -18.12
CA ILE A 676 -7.38 -9.24 -18.96
C ILE A 676 -6.08 -8.45 -18.98
N PHE A 677 -5.01 -9.11 -18.63
CA PHE A 677 -3.68 -8.55 -18.55
C PHE A 677 -2.72 -9.42 -19.35
N VAL A 678 -1.97 -8.81 -20.24
CA VAL A 678 -0.91 -9.45 -21.01
C VAL A 678 0.38 -8.72 -20.70
N GLN A 679 1.47 -9.43 -20.53
CA GLN A 679 2.77 -8.83 -20.26
C GLN A 679 3.86 -9.55 -21.04
N TYR A 680 4.57 -8.82 -21.87
CA TYR A 680 5.78 -9.26 -22.55
C TYR A 680 7.00 -8.63 -21.90
N ASN A 681 7.96 -9.45 -21.50
CA ASN A 681 9.22 -9.04 -20.90
C ASN A 681 10.39 -9.68 -21.67
N SER A 682 11.17 -8.86 -22.33
CA SER A 682 12.34 -9.35 -23.09
C SER A 682 13.58 -9.60 -22.25
N GLN A 683 13.60 -9.26 -20.95
CA GLN A 683 14.72 -9.65 -20.07
C GLN A 683 14.71 -11.14 -19.75
N ASN A 684 13.52 -11.70 -19.58
CA ASN A 684 13.32 -13.13 -19.23
C ASN A 684 12.69 -13.90 -20.39
N ASP A 685 12.66 -13.31 -21.59
CA ASP A 685 12.01 -13.87 -22.79
C ASP A 685 10.64 -14.50 -22.50
N ASN A 686 9.82 -13.76 -21.75
CA ASN A 686 8.59 -14.26 -21.17
C ASN A 686 7.38 -13.45 -21.59
N THR A 687 6.29 -14.17 -21.98
CA THR A 687 4.98 -13.57 -22.18
C THR A 687 3.97 -14.21 -21.23
N ASN A 688 3.36 -13.41 -20.39
CA ASN A 688 2.35 -13.84 -19.44
C ASN A 688 0.98 -13.30 -19.85
N ILE A 689 -0.05 -14.15 -19.84
CA ILE A 689 -1.45 -13.79 -20.04
C ILE A 689 -2.21 -14.17 -18.78
N ASN A 690 -2.92 -13.22 -18.19
CA ASN A 690 -3.83 -13.45 -17.09
C ASN A 690 -5.20 -12.89 -17.44
N ALA A 691 -6.22 -13.75 -17.42
CA ALA A 691 -7.60 -13.36 -17.63
C ALA A 691 -8.43 -13.78 -16.42
N ARG A 692 -9.11 -12.81 -15.83
CA ARG A 692 -9.93 -12.99 -14.62
C ARG A 692 -11.36 -12.56 -14.89
N ILE A 693 -12.30 -13.40 -14.50
CA ILE A 693 -13.73 -13.09 -14.43
C ILE A 693 -14.15 -13.21 -12.99
N GLN A 694 -14.83 -12.20 -12.47
CA GLN A 694 -15.30 -12.19 -11.08
C GLN A 694 -16.77 -11.81 -11.01
N TRP A 695 -17.51 -12.60 -10.27
CA TRP A 695 -18.91 -12.35 -9.93
C TRP A 695 -19.09 -12.27 -8.43
N ARG A 696 -19.34 -11.06 -7.91
CA ARG A 696 -19.71 -10.79 -6.52
C ARG A 696 -21.21 -11.03 -6.35
N PHE A 697 -21.60 -12.28 -6.08
CA PHE A 697 -23.02 -12.67 -5.97
C PHE A 697 -23.68 -12.26 -4.66
N ALA A 698 -22.89 -11.97 -3.60
CA ALA A 698 -23.33 -11.40 -2.34
C ALA A 698 -22.24 -10.45 -1.78
N PRO A 699 -22.54 -9.57 -0.83
CA PRO A 699 -21.51 -8.70 -0.22
C PRO A 699 -20.31 -9.52 0.31
N VAL A 700 -19.12 -9.19 -0.16
CA VAL A 700 -17.84 -9.83 0.18
C VAL A 700 -17.82 -11.35 -0.12
N SER A 701 -18.64 -11.80 -1.09
CA SER A 701 -18.73 -13.21 -1.50
C SER A 701 -18.59 -13.28 -3.01
N ASP A 702 -17.58 -13.99 -3.49
CA ASP A 702 -17.14 -13.94 -4.87
C ASP A 702 -17.03 -15.35 -5.49
N LEU A 703 -17.41 -15.44 -6.76
CA LEU A 703 -16.99 -16.52 -7.65
C LEU A 703 -15.97 -15.93 -8.61
N ILE A 704 -14.79 -16.52 -8.68
CA ILE A 704 -13.65 -16.04 -9.46
C ILE A 704 -13.16 -17.17 -10.35
N LEU A 705 -13.07 -16.90 -11.66
CA LEU A 705 -12.40 -17.76 -12.63
C LEU A 705 -11.16 -17.05 -13.13
N VAL A 706 -10.01 -17.71 -13.02
CA VAL A 706 -8.72 -17.21 -13.49
C VAL A 706 -8.16 -18.18 -14.52
N TYR A 707 -7.71 -17.63 -15.62
CA TYR A 707 -6.89 -18.30 -16.62
C TYR A 707 -5.53 -17.63 -16.66
N THR A 708 -4.45 -18.41 -16.47
CA THR A 708 -3.08 -17.94 -16.59
C THR A 708 -2.35 -18.80 -17.62
N ASP A 709 -1.64 -18.15 -18.50
CA ASP A 709 -0.81 -18.81 -19.52
C ASP A 709 0.54 -18.08 -19.59
N ASN A 710 1.63 -18.83 -19.57
CA ASN A 710 2.98 -18.32 -19.58
C ASN A 710 3.75 -18.95 -20.74
N TYR A 711 4.42 -18.13 -21.53
CA TYR A 711 5.11 -18.54 -22.75
C TYR A 711 6.58 -18.09 -22.68
N LEU A 712 7.49 -18.98 -23.09
CA LEU A 712 8.84 -18.62 -23.51
C LEU A 712 8.78 -17.99 -24.89
N THR A 713 9.40 -16.83 -25.07
CA THR A 713 9.39 -16.05 -26.32
C THR A 713 10.79 -15.77 -26.89
N GLY A 714 11.85 -16.26 -26.22
CA GLY A 714 13.23 -16.29 -26.69
C GLY A 714 13.50 -17.50 -27.60
N ASP A 715 14.48 -17.42 -28.49
CA ASP A 715 14.96 -18.47 -29.40
C ASP A 715 13.88 -19.27 -30.17
N VAL A 716 12.92 -18.56 -30.72
CA VAL A 716 11.98 -19.16 -31.66
C VAL A 716 12.73 -19.42 -32.97
N ASP A 717 12.72 -20.67 -33.46
CA ASP A 717 13.19 -21.06 -34.78
C ASP A 717 12.81 -19.99 -35.81
N PRO A 718 13.75 -19.38 -36.53
CA PRO A 718 13.48 -18.33 -37.50
C PRO A 718 12.44 -18.71 -38.59
N MET A 719 12.18 -20.02 -38.76
CA MET A 719 11.14 -20.54 -39.65
C MET A 719 9.74 -20.57 -39.03
N ASN A 720 9.63 -20.48 -37.70
CA ASN A 720 8.35 -20.55 -36.98
C ASN A 720 8.10 -19.28 -36.14
N ARG A 721 7.98 -18.14 -36.79
CA ARG A 721 7.85 -16.81 -36.19
C ARG A 721 6.65 -16.59 -35.24
N PHE A 722 5.83 -17.63 -35.02
CA PHE A 722 4.64 -17.61 -34.16
C PHE A 722 4.59 -18.77 -33.17
N ALA A 723 5.63 -19.54 -33.01
CA ALA A 723 5.69 -20.61 -32.00
C ALA A 723 6.03 -19.97 -30.64
N PHE A 724 4.99 -19.75 -29.83
CA PHE A 724 5.15 -19.52 -28.44
C PHE A 724 5.20 -20.87 -27.73
N ASP A 725 6.35 -21.24 -27.15
CA ASP A 725 6.41 -22.43 -26.34
C ASP A 725 5.73 -22.16 -24.99
N VAL A 726 4.65 -22.92 -24.74
CA VAL A 726 3.91 -22.82 -23.48
C VAL A 726 4.79 -23.33 -22.36
N ARG A 727 5.12 -22.47 -21.40
CA ARG A 727 5.85 -22.84 -20.20
C ARG A 727 4.90 -23.42 -19.15
N THR A 728 3.91 -22.66 -18.74
CA THR A 728 2.92 -23.09 -17.76
C THR A 728 1.52 -22.64 -18.15
N ARG A 729 0.51 -23.47 -17.87
CA ARG A 729 -0.90 -23.12 -18.07
C ARG A 729 -1.74 -23.52 -16.88
N SER A 730 -2.57 -22.60 -16.40
CA SER A 730 -3.43 -22.84 -15.25
C SER A 730 -4.84 -22.27 -15.45
N ILE A 731 -5.84 -23.05 -15.01
CA ILE A 731 -7.23 -22.59 -14.90
C ILE A 731 -7.69 -22.89 -13.50
N VAL A 732 -8.13 -21.87 -12.78
CA VAL A 732 -8.60 -21.99 -11.39
C VAL A 732 -9.97 -21.35 -11.24
N LEU A 733 -10.93 -22.12 -10.72
CA LEU A 733 -12.23 -21.63 -10.27
C LEU A 733 -12.26 -21.60 -8.74
N LYS A 734 -12.62 -20.46 -8.18
CA LYS A 734 -12.70 -20.27 -6.74
C LYS A 734 -14.03 -19.68 -6.34
N ILE A 735 -14.58 -20.19 -5.23
CA ILE A 735 -15.79 -19.67 -4.59
C ILE A 735 -15.45 -19.32 -3.15
N THR A 736 -15.75 -18.09 -2.75
CA THR A 736 -15.62 -17.62 -1.36
C THR A 736 -16.97 -17.12 -0.88
N TYR A 737 -17.38 -17.48 0.34
CA TYR A 737 -18.65 -17.04 0.91
C TYR A 737 -18.44 -16.46 2.32
N TRP A 738 -18.95 -15.26 2.55
CA TRP A 738 -18.86 -14.59 3.85
C TRP A 738 -20.18 -14.75 4.62
N LEU A 739 -20.14 -15.52 5.71
CA LEU A 739 -21.23 -15.72 6.65
C LEU A 739 -21.02 -14.82 7.88
N ASN A 740 -22.05 -14.06 8.28
CA ASN A 740 -22.12 -13.43 9.60
C ASN A 740 -23.12 -14.20 10.44
N LEU A 741 -22.69 -14.62 11.64
CA LEU A 741 -23.48 -15.38 12.61
C LEU A 741 -23.97 -14.47 13.74
#